data_a9fc8fceedcbb6381d1eb26ea92b298a
#
_entry.id   a9fc8fceedcbb6381d1eb26ea92b298a
#
_cell.length_a   1.000
_cell.length_b   1.000
_cell.length_c   1.000
_cell.angle_alpha   90.00
_cell.angle_beta   90.00
_cell.angle_gamma   90.00
#
_symmetry.space_group_name_H-M   'P 1'
#
loop_
_entity.id
_entity.type
_entity.pdbx_description
1 polymer ?
#
loop_
_entity_poly.entity_id
_entity_poly.type
_entity_poly.pdbx_seq_one_letter_code
_entity_poly.pdbx_strand_id
1 'polypeptide(L)'
;MKLTYITLFVLFLHSGGILAQEKKDVITPNENLITENIPEISKDLSNKVKKYTEARGASLAGVHPVTNEIIISTRFGVTPQLHHVKQPLGDRTQITFFDEPISNAIFEPTTGKYIIYAADAGGNEFGQLYKLDLKTLSSTMLTSGGRSQNGSVTWRKDGKGFYYSSTKRNGKDRDIYFMDPENPSSEKLVLEVKGGGWGISDISPDFSKLLIRESISANESYIWLLDVQSGTLTEVTDRKTPNVLQSGASFSKNPNEIWLMSDKDNEFSSLSTFNLNTKKFNFLTTSIPWNVENYLLSEDQKTLVFTTNEAGSNKMYIMDTASKVYKEVKGLPAGLLGSMRFNSGDTSLFFTQSTAKSASDVFELVMKTGEIIRWTKSELGQIQEEDIALPKAISWKSFDKLTISGFYYPASPKFKGKRPVVINIHGGPEGQSMASFLGANNYFTNEMGVAFIAPNVRGSSGFGKTFLAKDNGYLRENSVKDIGALLDWIALQPELDKDKIMIMGGSYGGYMSLATAFHYADRIKCSVDIVGISNFNTFLKNTEDYRRDLRRVEYGDERIPEMAAFMEKIAPLNNIDKIKKPIFIIQGKNDPRVPLSEATQMRDKLKSNGNVVWYLEAKDEGHGFRKKPNIDFQRLAVIRFMEEYLLK
;
A
#
# COMPACT_ATOMS: atom_id res chain seq x y z
N MET A 1 -71.64 -60.96 -43.68
CA MET A 1 -71.65 -60.18 -42.43
C MET A 1 -70.43 -60.48 -41.62
N LYS A 2 -69.43 -59.59 -41.60
CA LYS A 2 -68.23 -59.67 -40.73
C LYS A 2 -68.25 -58.43 -39.85
N LEU A 3 -68.37 -58.64 -38.54
CA LEU A 3 -68.21 -57.60 -37.51
C LEU A 3 -66.76 -57.32 -37.27
N THR A 4 -66.34 -56.08 -37.41
CA THR A 4 -65.00 -55.63 -37.07
C THR A 4 -65.06 -54.90 -35.72
N TYR A 5 -64.36 -55.43 -34.74
CA TYR A 5 -64.21 -54.80 -33.43
C TYR A 5 -63.11 -53.74 -33.51
N ILE A 6 -63.40 -52.48 -33.15
CA ILE A 6 -62.46 -51.39 -33.00
C ILE A 6 -62.08 -51.32 -31.49
N THR A 7 -60.83 -51.65 -31.20
CA THR A 7 -60.29 -51.53 -29.85
C THR A 7 -59.75 -50.11 -29.67
N LEU A 8 -60.29 -49.33 -28.74
CA LEU A 8 -59.90 -47.98 -28.42
C LEU A 8 -58.72 -48.06 -27.40
N PHE A 9 -57.49 -47.66 -27.80
CA PHE A 9 -56.36 -47.52 -26.92
C PHE A 9 -56.39 -46.12 -26.28
N VAL A 10 -56.66 -46.02 -24.97
CA VAL A 10 -56.54 -44.77 -24.19
C VAL A 10 -55.13 -44.62 -23.73
N LEU A 11 -54.35 -43.69 -24.32
CA LEU A 11 -53.01 -43.28 -23.85
C LEU A 11 -53.16 -42.36 -22.63
N PHE A 12 -52.80 -42.82 -21.46
CA PHE A 12 -52.57 -41.97 -20.29
C PHE A 12 -51.22 -41.24 -20.46
N LEU A 13 -51.26 -39.96 -20.85
CA LEU A 13 -50.12 -39.06 -20.77
C LEU A 13 -49.91 -38.67 -19.30
N HIS A 14 -48.91 -39.32 -18.66
CA HIS A 14 -48.37 -38.82 -17.40
C HIS A 14 -47.58 -37.55 -17.73
N SER A 15 -48.12 -36.39 -17.46
CA SER A 15 -47.40 -35.14 -17.39
C SER A 15 -46.56 -35.11 -16.10
N GLY A 16 -45.37 -35.70 -16.17
CA GLY A 16 -44.32 -35.47 -15.18
C GLY A 16 -43.93 -34.00 -15.25
N GLY A 17 -44.44 -33.18 -14.33
CA GLY A 17 -43.97 -31.83 -14.12
C GLY A 17 -42.49 -31.88 -13.75
N ILE A 18 -41.61 -31.59 -14.69
CA ILE A 18 -40.22 -31.24 -14.40
C ILE A 18 -40.32 -29.92 -13.63
N LEU A 19 -40.26 -29.97 -12.29
CA LEU A 19 -39.95 -28.80 -11.49
C LEU A 19 -38.56 -28.35 -11.93
N ALA A 20 -38.52 -27.40 -12.86
CA ALA A 20 -37.31 -26.68 -13.15
C ALA A 20 -36.87 -26.04 -11.83
N GLN A 21 -35.85 -26.62 -11.21
CA GLN A 21 -35.18 -26.05 -10.05
C GLN A 21 -34.74 -24.66 -10.50
N GLU A 22 -35.40 -23.60 -10.04
CA GLU A 22 -34.98 -22.22 -10.29
C GLU A 22 -33.47 -22.14 -9.95
N LYS A 23 -32.66 -21.98 -10.98
CA LYS A 23 -31.23 -21.83 -10.83
C LYS A 23 -31.06 -20.57 -10.01
N LYS A 24 -30.82 -20.70 -8.71
CA LYS A 24 -30.54 -19.55 -7.84
C LYS A 24 -29.48 -18.69 -8.53
N ASP A 25 -29.79 -17.43 -8.75
CA ASP A 25 -28.93 -16.48 -9.44
C ASP A 25 -27.84 -15.98 -8.48
N VAL A 26 -26.86 -16.85 -8.21
CA VAL A 26 -25.77 -16.64 -7.23
C VAL A 26 -24.42 -16.45 -7.90
N ILE A 27 -23.52 -15.78 -7.19
CA ILE A 27 -22.11 -15.66 -7.54
C ILE A 27 -21.37 -16.87 -6.99
N THR A 28 -20.70 -17.59 -7.87
CA THR A 28 -19.80 -18.70 -7.51
C THR A 28 -18.38 -18.16 -7.33
N PRO A 29 -17.68 -18.49 -6.22
CA PRO A 29 -16.25 -18.21 -6.10
C PRO A 29 -15.48 -18.82 -7.28
N ASN A 30 -14.47 -18.12 -7.80
CA ASN A 30 -13.60 -18.71 -8.82
C ASN A 30 -12.70 -19.81 -8.22
N GLU A 31 -12.04 -20.59 -9.06
CA GLU A 31 -11.22 -21.74 -8.67
C GLU A 31 -10.03 -21.43 -7.76
N ASN A 32 -9.60 -20.17 -7.71
CA ASN A 32 -8.52 -19.71 -6.84
C ASN A 32 -9.00 -19.38 -5.43
N LEU A 33 -10.30 -19.31 -5.19
CA LEU A 33 -10.87 -18.95 -3.90
C LEU A 33 -11.29 -20.18 -3.09
N ILE A 34 -10.83 -20.26 -1.85
CA ILE A 34 -11.30 -21.20 -0.84
C ILE A 34 -12.19 -20.41 0.14
N THR A 35 -13.42 -20.88 0.34
CA THR A 35 -14.41 -20.23 1.21
C THR A 35 -14.93 -21.20 2.25
N GLU A 36 -15.07 -20.71 3.50
CA GLU A 36 -15.68 -21.48 4.58
C GLU A 36 -16.73 -20.62 5.30
N ASN A 37 -17.93 -21.15 5.46
CA ASN A 37 -19.07 -20.53 6.13
C ASN A 37 -19.55 -19.19 5.50
N ILE A 38 -19.08 -18.82 4.33
CA ILE A 38 -19.59 -17.65 3.58
C ILE A 38 -20.90 -18.06 2.92
N PRO A 39 -22.05 -17.40 3.23
CA PRO A 39 -23.33 -17.71 2.59
C PRO A 39 -23.32 -17.41 1.10
N GLU A 40 -24.28 -17.98 0.38
CA GLU A 40 -24.51 -17.67 -1.01
C GLU A 40 -24.66 -16.14 -1.22
N ILE A 41 -24.01 -15.63 -2.24
CA ILE A 41 -24.04 -14.21 -2.63
C ILE A 41 -24.90 -14.09 -3.89
N SER A 42 -25.95 -13.28 -3.84
CA SER A 42 -26.84 -13.09 -4.99
C SER A 42 -26.17 -12.23 -6.07
N LYS A 43 -26.52 -12.48 -7.33
CA LYS A 43 -26.13 -11.60 -8.45
C LYS A 43 -26.73 -10.20 -8.31
N ASP A 44 -27.90 -10.06 -7.69
CA ASP A 44 -28.48 -8.76 -7.41
C ASP A 44 -27.57 -7.89 -6.55
N LEU A 45 -27.01 -8.45 -5.46
CA LEU A 45 -26.03 -7.76 -4.66
C LEU A 45 -24.78 -7.38 -5.48
N SER A 46 -24.26 -8.32 -6.27
CA SER A 46 -23.13 -8.05 -7.16
C SER A 46 -23.40 -6.90 -8.14
N ASN A 47 -24.58 -6.88 -8.74
CA ASN A 47 -24.98 -5.81 -9.68
C ASN A 47 -25.07 -4.43 -8.98
N LYS A 48 -25.58 -4.37 -7.75
CA LYS A 48 -25.63 -3.14 -6.94
C LYS A 48 -24.24 -2.64 -6.57
N VAL A 49 -23.34 -3.54 -6.20
CA VAL A 49 -21.97 -3.20 -5.78
C VAL A 49 -21.11 -2.81 -6.99
N LYS A 50 -21.40 -3.36 -8.17
CA LYS A 50 -20.61 -3.15 -9.40
C LYS A 50 -20.39 -1.67 -9.73
N LYS A 51 -21.39 -0.80 -9.53
CA LYS A 51 -21.24 0.63 -9.80
C LYS A 51 -20.09 1.28 -9.00
N TYR A 52 -19.73 0.68 -7.85
CA TYR A 52 -18.69 1.16 -6.95
C TYR A 52 -17.31 0.51 -7.19
N THR A 53 -17.27 -0.61 -7.92
CA THR A 53 -16.03 -1.38 -8.16
C THR A 53 -15.36 -1.06 -9.49
N GLU A 54 -15.99 -0.22 -10.33
CA GLU A 54 -15.49 0.13 -11.65
C GLU A 54 -14.69 1.45 -11.69
N ALA A 55 -14.44 2.09 -10.54
CA ALA A 55 -13.54 3.23 -10.48
C ALA A 55 -12.12 2.80 -10.90
N ARG A 56 -11.46 3.62 -11.70
CA ARG A 56 -10.14 3.35 -12.27
C ARG A 56 -9.24 4.55 -12.07
N GLY A 57 -8.17 4.40 -11.28
CA GLY A 57 -7.13 5.40 -11.15
C GLY A 57 -6.09 5.27 -12.25
N ALA A 58 -5.32 6.33 -12.48
CA ALA A 58 -4.13 6.33 -13.28
C ALA A 58 -2.97 6.89 -12.45
N SER A 59 -1.88 6.14 -12.36
CA SER A 59 -0.67 6.57 -11.66
C SER A 59 0.48 6.72 -12.65
N LEU A 60 1.29 7.76 -12.51
CA LEU A 60 2.48 7.97 -13.31
C LEU A 60 3.48 6.85 -13.07
N ALA A 61 3.80 6.09 -14.10
CA ALA A 61 4.82 5.04 -14.07
C ALA A 61 6.16 5.52 -14.64
N GLY A 62 6.15 6.39 -15.66
CA GLY A 62 7.35 6.95 -16.24
C GLY A 62 7.08 8.11 -17.20
N VAL A 63 8.11 8.91 -17.48
CA VAL A 63 8.11 9.99 -18.49
C VAL A 63 9.17 9.65 -19.53
N HIS A 64 8.81 9.70 -20.80
CA HIS A 64 9.74 9.41 -21.89
C HIS A 64 10.82 10.49 -21.98
N PRO A 65 12.13 10.11 -22.01
CA PRO A 65 13.22 11.07 -21.88
C PRO A 65 13.37 12.04 -23.07
N VAL A 66 12.69 11.78 -24.20
CA VAL A 66 12.83 12.60 -25.41
C VAL A 66 11.52 13.28 -25.79
N THR A 67 10.37 12.57 -25.73
CA THR A 67 9.10 13.06 -26.31
C THR A 67 8.15 13.68 -25.28
N ASN A 68 8.45 13.57 -23.98
CA ASN A 68 7.55 13.95 -22.86
C ASN A 68 6.24 13.16 -22.78
N GLU A 69 6.08 12.11 -23.59
CA GLU A 69 4.98 11.17 -23.48
C GLU A 69 5.10 10.41 -22.15
N ILE A 70 3.99 10.00 -21.59
CA ILE A 70 4.00 9.32 -20.29
C ILE A 70 3.57 7.87 -20.40
N ILE A 71 4.08 7.05 -19.50
CA ILE A 71 3.52 5.72 -19.18
C ILE A 71 2.80 5.83 -17.84
N ILE A 72 1.58 5.31 -17.81
CA ILE A 72 0.75 5.22 -16.63
C ILE A 72 0.49 3.76 -16.27
N SER A 73 0.27 3.49 -14.98
CA SER A 73 -0.34 2.23 -14.53
C SER A 73 -1.82 2.46 -14.29
N THR A 74 -2.67 1.69 -14.96
CA THR A 74 -4.13 1.73 -14.79
C THR A 74 -4.74 0.36 -15.10
N ARG A 75 -5.97 0.10 -14.61
CA ARG A 75 -6.62 -1.19 -14.76
C ARG A 75 -7.81 -1.11 -15.72
N PHE A 76 -7.71 -1.79 -16.85
CA PHE A 76 -8.85 -2.06 -17.73
C PHE A 76 -9.33 -3.53 -17.66
N GLY A 77 -8.45 -4.44 -17.31
CA GLY A 77 -8.70 -5.87 -17.14
C GLY A 77 -8.70 -6.34 -15.69
N VAL A 78 -8.07 -7.49 -15.50
CA VAL A 78 -7.96 -8.18 -14.19
C VAL A 78 -7.03 -7.45 -13.23
N THR A 79 -5.90 -6.95 -13.74
CA THR A 79 -4.85 -6.27 -12.96
C THR A 79 -4.46 -4.94 -13.60
N PRO A 80 -3.85 -4.01 -12.84
CA PRO A 80 -3.22 -2.82 -13.41
C PRO A 80 -2.08 -3.19 -14.37
N GLN A 81 -2.08 -2.56 -15.55
CA GLN A 81 -1.07 -2.73 -16.58
C GLN A 81 -0.52 -1.37 -17.02
N LEU A 82 0.60 -1.37 -17.71
CA LEU A 82 1.18 -0.15 -18.26
C LEU A 82 0.45 0.29 -19.54
N HIS A 83 0.18 1.57 -19.61
CA HIS A 83 -0.46 2.22 -20.77
C HIS A 83 0.32 3.46 -21.16
N HIS A 84 0.52 3.63 -22.46
CA HIS A 84 1.15 4.79 -23.05
C HIS A 84 0.11 5.90 -23.28
N VAL A 85 0.44 7.13 -22.91
CA VAL A 85 -0.37 8.33 -23.14
C VAL A 85 0.51 9.38 -23.80
N LYS A 86 0.17 9.79 -25.02
CA LYS A 86 1.03 10.63 -25.87
C LYS A 86 0.84 12.13 -25.66
N GLN A 87 -0.31 12.54 -25.13
CA GLN A 87 -0.67 13.95 -24.93
C GLN A 87 -1.68 14.10 -23.81
N PRO A 88 -1.86 15.29 -23.24
CA PRO A 88 -2.88 15.55 -22.24
C PRO A 88 -4.26 15.08 -22.70
N LEU A 89 -4.94 14.30 -21.83
CA LEU A 89 -6.25 13.67 -22.05
C LEU A 89 -6.33 12.76 -23.28
N GLY A 90 -5.16 12.31 -23.80
CA GLY A 90 -5.08 11.38 -24.92
C GLY A 90 -5.46 9.93 -24.55
N ASP A 91 -5.50 9.10 -25.58
CA ASP A 91 -5.81 7.68 -25.45
C ASP A 91 -4.79 6.96 -24.57
N ARG A 92 -5.29 5.95 -23.85
CA ARG A 92 -4.49 5.07 -22.98
C ARG A 92 -4.21 3.77 -23.72
N THR A 93 -3.11 3.71 -24.49
CA THR A 93 -2.74 2.51 -25.24
C THR A 93 -2.04 1.50 -24.33
N GLN A 94 -2.64 0.33 -24.10
CA GLN A 94 -2.04 -0.72 -23.27
C GLN A 94 -0.78 -1.29 -23.94
N ILE A 95 0.30 -1.45 -23.15
CA ILE A 95 1.61 -1.93 -23.62
C ILE A 95 2.13 -3.15 -22.84
N THR A 96 1.47 -3.55 -21.75
CA THR A 96 1.76 -4.80 -21.03
C THR A 96 0.49 -5.63 -20.86
N PHE A 97 0.63 -6.99 -20.88
CA PHE A 97 -0.51 -7.92 -20.91
C PHE A 97 -0.22 -9.11 -19.99
N PHE A 98 0.06 -8.84 -18.71
CA PHE A 98 0.36 -9.86 -17.72
C PHE A 98 -0.85 -10.11 -16.81
N ASP A 99 -0.87 -11.30 -16.22
CA ASP A 99 -1.86 -11.62 -15.18
C ASP A 99 -1.57 -10.91 -13.86
N GLU A 100 -0.29 -10.53 -13.63
CA GLU A 100 0.15 -9.82 -12.44
C GLU A 100 0.17 -8.30 -12.66
N PRO A 101 -0.04 -7.50 -11.60
CA PRO A 101 -0.04 -6.05 -11.72
C PRO A 101 1.36 -5.48 -12.03
N ILE A 102 1.43 -4.55 -12.97
CA ILE A 102 2.63 -3.79 -13.30
C ILE A 102 2.40 -2.31 -12.95
N SER A 103 3.25 -1.76 -12.08
CA SER A 103 3.06 -0.40 -11.57
C SER A 103 4.18 0.59 -11.90
N ASN A 104 5.38 0.11 -12.24
CA ASN A 104 6.55 0.95 -12.51
C ASN A 104 7.08 0.73 -13.91
N ALA A 105 7.53 1.83 -14.53
CA ALA A 105 8.22 1.83 -15.82
C ALA A 105 9.43 2.78 -15.72
N ILE A 106 10.62 2.21 -15.80
CA ILE A 106 11.86 2.99 -15.72
C ILE A 106 12.48 2.98 -17.12
N PHE A 107 12.39 4.12 -17.80
CA PHE A 107 12.93 4.26 -19.16
C PHE A 107 14.45 4.12 -19.20
N GLU A 108 14.95 3.57 -20.29
CA GLU A 108 16.32 3.79 -20.71
C GLU A 108 16.51 5.31 -20.89
N PRO A 109 17.50 5.95 -20.21
CA PRO A 109 17.47 7.40 -20.01
C PRO A 109 17.87 8.24 -21.21
N THR A 110 18.46 7.67 -22.28
CA THR A 110 19.00 8.43 -23.40
C THR A 110 18.06 8.50 -24.60
N THR A 111 17.46 7.40 -24.96
CA THR A 111 16.59 7.28 -26.15
C THR A 111 15.15 6.90 -25.81
N GLY A 112 14.92 6.32 -24.64
CA GLY A 112 13.61 5.83 -24.25
C GLY A 112 13.11 4.59 -25.02
N LYS A 113 14.00 3.91 -25.78
CA LYS A 113 13.60 2.79 -26.67
C LYS A 113 13.00 1.58 -25.96
N TYR A 114 13.29 1.41 -24.67
CA TYR A 114 12.71 0.37 -23.82
C TYR A 114 12.57 0.85 -22.38
N ILE A 115 11.80 0.10 -21.61
CA ILE A 115 11.65 0.30 -20.16
C ILE A 115 12.08 -0.95 -19.39
N ILE A 116 12.52 -0.72 -18.15
CA ILE A 116 12.68 -1.77 -17.13
C ILE A 116 11.48 -1.71 -16.20
N TYR A 117 10.87 -2.86 -15.92
CA TYR A 117 9.79 -3.00 -14.95
C TYR A 117 10.01 -4.24 -14.09
N ALA A 118 9.31 -4.33 -12.97
CA ALA A 118 9.33 -5.49 -12.10
C ALA A 118 7.94 -6.15 -12.07
N ALA A 119 7.93 -7.49 -12.07
CA ALA A 119 6.75 -8.30 -11.86
C ALA A 119 7.05 -9.48 -10.92
N ASP A 120 6.10 -9.81 -10.05
CA ASP A 120 6.12 -11.00 -9.19
C ASP A 120 5.14 -12.06 -9.73
N ALA A 121 4.99 -13.18 -9.04
CA ALA A 121 4.06 -14.23 -9.40
C ALA A 121 3.09 -14.52 -8.25
N GLY A 122 1.78 -14.40 -8.51
CA GLY A 122 0.73 -14.69 -7.52
C GLY A 122 0.83 -13.85 -6.25
N GLY A 123 1.39 -12.64 -6.31
CA GLY A 123 1.55 -11.75 -5.17
C GLY A 123 2.65 -12.14 -4.18
N ASN A 124 3.59 -12.99 -4.56
CA ASN A 124 4.67 -13.50 -3.67
C ASN A 124 5.79 -12.49 -3.39
N GLU A 125 5.77 -11.32 -4.02
CA GLU A 125 6.75 -10.23 -3.87
C GLU A 125 8.20 -10.59 -4.26
N PHE A 126 8.45 -11.74 -4.89
CA PHE A 126 9.76 -12.06 -5.47
C PHE A 126 9.86 -11.49 -6.88
N GLY A 127 9.84 -10.14 -6.96
CA GLY A 127 9.85 -9.41 -8.22
C GLY A 127 11.09 -9.72 -9.06
N GLN A 128 10.85 -10.03 -10.35
CA GLN A 128 11.89 -10.16 -11.36
C GLN A 128 11.91 -8.91 -12.23
N LEU A 129 13.10 -8.55 -12.73
CA LEU A 129 13.26 -7.41 -13.64
C LEU A 129 13.09 -7.87 -15.08
N TYR A 130 12.36 -7.08 -15.85
CA TYR A 130 12.08 -7.30 -17.25
C TYR A 130 12.44 -6.07 -18.07
N LYS A 131 12.94 -6.28 -19.30
CA LYS A 131 13.07 -5.27 -20.35
C LYS A 131 11.91 -5.39 -21.32
N LEU A 132 11.14 -4.31 -21.51
CA LEU A 132 10.09 -4.20 -22.54
C LEU A 132 10.59 -3.29 -23.66
N ASP A 133 10.74 -3.82 -24.85
CA ASP A 133 10.98 -3.05 -26.06
C ASP A 133 9.68 -2.34 -26.48
N LEU A 134 9.71 -1.01 -26.58
CA LEU A 134 8.50 -0.22 -26.83
C LEU A 134 8.04 -0.24 -28.29
N LYS A 135 8.89 -0.68 -29.22
CA LYS A 135 8.53 -0.83 -30.63
C LYS A 135 7.84 -2.15 -30.92
N THR A 136 8.35 -3.24 -30.35
CA THR A 136 7.86 -4.61 -30.60
C THR A 136 6.91 -5.10 -29.51
N LEU A 137 6.87 -4.45 -28.35
CA LEU A 137 6.19 -4.86 -27.13
C LEU A 137 6.62 -6.24 -26.61
N SER A 138 7.82 -6.68 -26.99
CA SER A 138 8.41 -7.91 -26.48
C SER A 138 9.07 -7.69 -25.12
N SER A 139 8.80 -8.60 -24.19
CA SER A 139 9.39 -8.58 -22.85
C SER A 139 10.42 -9.67 -22.68
N THR A 140 11.58 -9.32 -22.11
CA THR A 140 12.67 -10.24 -21.79
C THR A 140 12.98 -10.13 -20.30
N MET A 141 12.96 -11.28 -19.58
CA MET A 141 13.37 -11.32 -18.19
C MET A 141 14.90 -11.14 -18.10
N LEU A 142 15.35 -10.21 -17.27
CA LEU A 142 16.76 -9.87 -17.07
C LEU A 142 17.40 -10.59 -15.90
N THR A 143 16.64 -10.90 -14.86
CA THR A 143 17.12 -11.57 -13.64
C THR A 143 16.87 -13.07 -13.69
N SER A 144 17.56 -13.82 -12.83
CA SER A 144 17.61 -15.30 -12.92
C SER A 144 16.34 -16.02 -12.49
N GLY A 145 15.29 -15.32 -12.06
CA GLY A 145 14.07 -15.94 -11.56
C GLY A 145 14.18 -16.48 -10.14
N GLY A 146 13.25 -17.36 -9.76
CA GLY A 146 13.22 -18.02 -8.45
C GLY A 146 12.75 -17.12 -7.31
N ARG A 147 13.16 -17.46 -6.08
CA ARG A 147 12.76 -16.75 -4.84
C ARG A 147 13.74 -15.63 -4.48
N SER A 148 14.12 -14.82 -5.45
CA SER A 148 14.92 -13.61 -5.21
C SER A 148 14.07 -12.35 -5.37
N GLN A 149 14.22 -11.41 -4.45
CA GLN A 149 13.68 -10.06 -4.63
C GLN A 149 14.68 -9.22 -5.42
N ASN A 150 14.21 -8.58 -6.48
CA ASN A 150 15.00 -7.67 -7.29
C ASN A 150 14.28 -6.32 -7.39
N GLY A 151 15.01 -5.22 -7.22
CA GLY A 151 14.39 -3.89 -7.23
C GLY A 151 15.40 -2.77 -7.09
N SER A 152 14.92 -1.57 -6.75
CA SER A 152 15.75 -0.35 -6.60
C SER A 152 16.62 -0.07 -7.83
N VAL A 153 16.04 -0.23 -9.03
CA VAL A 153 16.73 0.05 -10.30
C VAL A 153 17.12 1.52 -10.38
N THR A 154 18.41 1.80 -10.51
CA THR A 154 18.97 3.14 -10.64
C THR A 154 19.90 3.17 -11.86
N TRP A 155 19.49 3.90 -12.89
CA TRP A 155 20.23 4.01 -14.15
C TRP A 155 21.45 4.90 -14.03
N ARG A 156 22.52 4.53 -14.72
CA ARG A 156 23.53 5.48 -15.12
C ARG A 156 22.93 6.41 -16.17
N LYS A 157 23.17 7.71 -16.06
CA LYS A 157 22.61 8.70 -16.99
C LYS A 157 23.09 8.55 -18.44
N ASP A 158 24.22 7.86 -18.67
CA ASP A 158 24.75 7.56 -19.99
C ASP A 158 24.07 6.36 -20.69
N GLY A 159 23.08 5.73 -20.04
CA GLY A 159 22.31 4.60 -20.58
C GLY A 159 23.07 3.27 -20.68
N LYS A 160 24.33 3.19 -20.21
CA LYS A 160 25.18 1.98 -20.37
C LYS A 160 24.91 0.90 -19.33
N GLY A 161 23.89 1.06 -18.50
CA GLY A 161 23.48 0.07 -17.51
C GLY A 161 22.90 0.71 -16.27
N PHE A 162 22.43 -0.15 -15.39
CA PHE A 162 21.82 0.25 -14.13
C PHE A 162 22.33 -0.57 -12.96
N TYR A 163 22.28 0.04 -11.79
CA TYR A 163 22.44 -0.69 -10.52
C TYR A 163 21.08 -1.13 -10.03
N TYR A 164 21.04 -2.28 -9.32
CA TYR A 164 19.84 -2.78 -8.68
C TYR A 164 20.17 -3.57 -7.42
N SER A 165 19.21 -3.72 -6.52
CA SER A 165 19.39 -4.54 -5.32
C SER A 165 18.75 -5.92 -5.50
N SER A 166 19.39 -6.98 -4.96
CA SER A 166 18.88 -8.34 -5.06
C SER A 166 19.21 -9.18 -3.84
N THR A 167 18.27 -10.07 -3.46
CA THR A 167 18.49 -11.09 -2.43
C THR A 167 18.98 -12.42 -3.00
N LYS A 168 19.36 -12.48 -4.28
CA LYS A 168 19.62 -13.74 -5.02
C LYS A 168 20.76 -14.58 -4.44
N ARG A 169 21.71 -13.97 -3.69
CA ARG A 169 22.85 -14.69 -3.11
C ARG A 169 22.39 -15.70 -2.04
N ASN A 170 21.44 -15.36 -1.17
CA ASN A 170 21.05 -16.21 -0.05
C ASN A 170 19.59 -16.04 0.42
N GLY A 171 18.76 -15.31 -0.33
CA GLY A 171 17.35 -15.07 0.00
C GLY A 171 17.11 -14.03 1.12
N LYS A 172 18.16 -13.53 1.76
CA LYS A 172 18.08 -12.64 2.92
C LYS A 172 18.76 -11.29 2.70
N ASP A 173 20.04 -11.32 2.33
CA ASP A 173 20.88 -10.14 2.23
C ASP A 173 20.65 -9.44 0.89
N ARG A 174 20.45 -8.12 0.93
CA ARG A 174 20.09 -7.35 -0.26
C ARG A 174 21.34 -6.67 -0.84
N ASP A 175 22.08 -7.45 -1.61
CA ASP A 175 23.30 -7.01 -2.27
C ASP A 175 23.03 -6.05 -3.45
N ILE A 176 24.04 -5.28 -3.84
CA ILE A 176 23.97 -4.37 -4.99
C ILE A 176 24.68 -5.00 -6.18
N TYR A 177 23.98 -5.02 -7.31
CA TYR A 177 24.47 -5.52 -8.60
C TYR A 177 24.45 -4.41 -9.65
N PHE A 178 25.28 -4.58 -10.67
CA PHE A 178 25.25 -3.77 -11.90
C PHE A 178 24.95 -4.67 -13.10
N MET A 179 24.13 -4.18 -14.02
CA MET A 179 23.76 -4.89 -15.25
C MET A 179 23.66 -3.94 -16.44
N ASP A 180 24.18 -4.37 -17.60
CA ASP A 180 23.85 -3.82 -18.90
C ASP A 180 22.66 -4.63 -19.46
N PRO A 181 21.46 -4.03 -19.64
CA PRO A 181 20.28 -4.76 -20.13
C PRO A 181 20.36 -5.14 -21.64
N GLU A 182 21.33 -4.62 -22.38
CA GLU A 182 21.63 -5.10 -23.73
C GLU A 182 22.53 -6.36 -23.71
N ASN A 183 23.26 -6.56 -22.63
CA ASN A 183 24.07 -7.74 -22.36
C ASN A 183 23.88 -8.21 -20.91
N PRO A 184 22.76 -8.87 -20.57
CA PRO A 184 22.48 -9.30 -19.19
C PRO A 184 23.55 -10.22 -18.57
N SER A 185 24.33 -10.93 -19.40
CA SER A 185 25.46 -11.75 -18.93
C SER A 185 26.62 -10.93 -18.35
N SER A 186 26.64 -9.61 -18.56
CA SER A 186 27.60 -8.67 -17.96
C SER A 186 27.34 -8.37 -16.50
N GLU A 187 26.28 -8.95 -15.92
CA GLU A 187 25.91 -8.75 -14.53
C GLU A 187 27.08 -9.02 -13.58
N LYS A 188 27.29 -8.11 -12.63
CA LYS A 188 28.33 -8.25 -11.61
C LYS A 188 27.83 -7.80 -10.23
N LEU A 189 28.29 -8.49 -9.19
CA LEU A 189 28.16 -8.06 -7.81
C LEU A 189 29.06 -6.83 -7.58
N VAL A 190 28.49 -5.75 -7.07
CA VAL A 190 29.19 -4.48 -6.78
C VAL A 190 29.41 -4.29 -5.30
N LEU A 191 28.46 -4.70 -4.46
CA LEU A 191 28.56 -4.63 -3.01
C LEU A 191 27.82 -5.81 -2.36
N GLU A 192 28.56 -6.59 -1.58
CA GLU A 192 27.99 -7.60 -0.68
C GLU A 192 27.69 -6.97 0.68
N VAL A 193 26.49 -7.24 1.23
CA VAL A 193 26.03 -6.67 2.50
C VAL A 193 25.45 -7.73 3.43
N LYS A 194 25.11 -7.34 4.66
CA LYS A 194 24.32 -8.15 5.60
C LYS A 194 22.98 -7.47 5.87
N GLY A 195 21.89 -8.25 5.75
CA GLY A 195 20.54 -7.79 6.00
C GLY A 195 19.80 -7.27 4.77
N GLY A 196 18.48 -7.14 4.90
CA GLY A 196 17.58 -6.78 3.81
C GLY A 196 17.32 -5.29 3.63
N GLY A 197 17.91 -4.42 4.46
CA GLY A 197 17.62 -2.99 4.50
C GLY A 197 18.42 -2.11 3.55
N TRP A 198 19.25 -2.69 2.66
CA TRP A 198 20.17 -1.95 1.81
C TRP A 198 19.55 -1.57 0.45
N GLY A 199 19.89 -0.36 -0.02
CA GLY A 199 19.43 0.13 -1.33
C GLY A 199 20.24 1.31 -1.82
N ILE A 200 20.19 1.54 -3.13
CA ILE A 200 20.88 2.64 -3.80
C ILE A 200 20.04 3.90 -3.65
N SER A 201 20.68 5.01 -3.26
CA SER A 201 20.03 6.32 -3.22
C SER A 201 20.35 7.15 -4.45
N ASP A 202 21.63 7.21 -4.89
CA ASP A 202 22.03 8.01 -6.06
C ASP A 202 23.38 7.54 -6.61
N ILE A 203 23.70 7.97 -7.83
CA ILE A 203 24.96 7.72 -8.55
C ILE A 203 25.66 9.06 -8.81
N SER A 204 26.96 9.16 -8.51
CA SER A 204 27.72 10.37 -8.80
C SER A 204 27.74 10.70 -10.30
N PRO A 205 27.84 11.99 -10.70
CA PRO A 205 27.83 12.38 -12.11
C PRO A 205 28.92 11.74 -12.97
N ASP A 206 30.06 11.39 -12.37
CA ASP A 206 31.19 10.70 -13.02
C ASP A 206 31.08 9.16 -12.95
N PHE A 207 30.01 8.64 -12.32
CA PHE A 207 29.72 7.21 -12.09
C PHE A 207 30.75 6.48 -11.23
N SER A 208 31.66 7.20 -10.56
CA SER A 208 32.69 6.60 -9.71
C SER A 208 32.19 6.20 -8.33
N LYS A 209 31.05 6.78 -7.87
CA LYS A 209 30.54 6.59 -6.51
C LYS A 209 29.04 6.36 -6.47
N LEU A 210 28.59 5.60 -5.46
CA LEU A 210 27.17 5.43 -5.14
C LEU A 210 26.90 5.93 -3.72
N LEU A 211 25.77 6.61 -3.53
CA LEU A 211 25.17 6.80 -2.22
C LEU A 211 24.28 5.59 -1.95
N ILE A 212 24.55 4.90 -0.85
CA ILE A 212 23.85 3.72 -0.40
C ILE A 212 23.14 4.04 0.91
N ARG A 213 21.89 3.60 1.04
CA ARG A 213 21.11 3.68 2.27
C ARG A 213 21.07 2.31 2.95
N GLU A 214 21.32 2.27 4.25
CA GLU A 214 21.06 1.15 5.14
C GLU A 214 19.86 1.51 6.02
N SER A 215 18.74 0.82 5.87
CA SER A 215 17.52 0.99 6.68
C SER A 215 17.51 -0.02 7.81
N ILE A 216 17.38 0.44 9.04
CA ILE A 216 17.29 -0.38 10.25
C ILE A 216 15.83 -0.52 10.69
N SER A 217 15.08 0.60 10.67
CA SER A 217 13.66 0.67 11.02
C SER A 217 12.98 1.85 10.34
N ALA A 218 11.71 2.09 10.64
CA ALA A 218 11.00 3.29 10.21
C ALA A 218 11.58 4.59 10.80
N ASN A 219 12.30 4.50 11.94
CA ASN A 219 12.90 5.63 12.66
C ASN A 219 14.42 5.71 12.51
N GLU A 220 15.05 4.77 11.80
CA GLU A 220 16.50 4.69 11.78
C GLU A 220 17.04 4.22 10.44
N SER A 221 17.95 4.99 9.87
CA SER A 221 18.70 4.62 8.67
C SER A 221 19.98 5.42 8.56
N TYR A 222 20.93 4.90 7.78
CA TYR A 222 22.26 5.47 7.60
C TYR A 222 22.60 5.61 6.12
N ILE A 223 23.44 6.61 5.81
CA ILE A 223 23.95 6.84 4.45
C ILE A 223 25.42 6.45 4.40
N TRP A 224 25.75 5.72 3.34
CA TRP A 224 27.08 5.23 3.01
C TRP A 224 27.51 5.73 1.64
N LEU A 225 28.81 5.87 1.45
CA LEU A 225 29.44 6.19 0.16
C LEU A 225 30.27 4.99 -0.29
N LEU A 226 29.91 4.43 -1.43
CA LEU A 226 30.64 3.35 -2.07
C LEU A 226 31.50 3.92 -3.22
N ASP A 227 32.79 3.66 -3.20
CA ASP A 227 33.64 3.81 -4.36
C ASP A 227 33.52 2.57 -5.26
N VAL A 228 33.03 2.74 -6.48
CA VAL A 228 32.68 1.62 -7.37
C VAL A 228 33.90 0.84 -7.86
N GLN A 229 35.06 1.53 -8.01
CA GLN A 229 36.27 0.91 -8.52
C GLN A 229 36.96 0.06 -7.45
N SER A 230 37.14 0.63 -6.27
CA SER A 230 37.84 -0.07 -5.17
C SER A 230 36.95 -0.97 -4.34
N GLY A 231 35.61 -0.83 -4.44
CA GLY A 231 34.65 -1.49 -3.56
C GLY A 231 34.64 -0.97 -2.12
N THR A 232 35.33 0.14 -1.85
CA THR A 232 35.43 0.71 -0.51
C THR A 232 34.12 1.36 -0.09
N LEU A 233 33.52 0.88 1.00
CA LEU A 233 32.31 1.44 1.61
C LEU A 233 32.68 2.31 2.79
N THR A 234 32.32 3.60 2.74
CA THR A 234 32.62 4.60 3.77
C THR A 234 31.35 5.12 4.42
N GLU A 235 31.33 5.19 5.75
CA GLU A 235 30.23 5.77 6.51
C GLU A 235 30.14 7.28 6.25
N VAL A 236 28.95 7.75 5.84
CA VAL A 236 28.66 9.18 5.64
C VAL A 236 28.04 9.76 6.90
N THR A 237 26.99 9.14 7.41
CA THR A 237 26.27 9.58 8.61
C THR A 237 26.53 8.65 9.78
N ASP A 238 26.65 9.23 10.98
CA ASP A 238 27.16 8.54 12.17
C ASP A 238 26.20 7.45 12.68
N ARG A 239 26.63 6.19 12.61
CA ARG A 239 25.92 5.02 13.15
C ARG A 239 25.82 4.97 14.68
N LYS A 240 26.62 5.77 15.37
CA LYS A 240 26.57 5.86 16.84
C LYS A 240 25.40 6.71 17.33
N THR A 241 24.68 7.37 16.42
CA THR A 241 23.48 8.15 16.73
C THR A 241 22.23 7.36 16.27
N PRO A 242 21.68 6.46 17.13
CA PRO A 242 20.51 5.65 16.78
C PRO A 242 19.23 6.50 16.74
N ASN A 243 18.15 5.92 16.21
CA ASN A 243 16.82 6.56 16.11
C ASN A 243 16.83 7.87 15.32
N VAL A 244 17.64 7.95 14.26
CA VAL A 244 17.65 9.04 13.29
C VAL A 244 17.31 8.49 11.92
N LEU A 245 16.22 9.00 11.34
CA LEU A 245 15.86 8.70 9.97
C LEU A 245 16.65 9.59 9.02
N GLN A 246 17.22 8.95 7.99
CA GLN A 246 17.92 9.63 6.89
C GLN A 246 17.50 8.98 5.59
N SER A 247 17.04 9.77 4.64
CA SER A 247 16.49 9.22 3.39
C SER A 247 16.70 10.16 2.21
N GLY A 248 16.57 9.60 1.00
CA GLY A 248 16.59 10.34 -0.24
C GLY A 248 17.94 11.00 -0.51
N ALA A 249 19.08 10.42 -0.08
CA ALA A 249 20.40 11.04 -0.31
C ALA A 249 20.69 11.18 -1.81
N SER A 250 21.08 12.38 -2.25
CA SER A 250 21.45 12.71 -3.63
C SER A 250 22.72 13.55 -3.70
N PHE A 251 23.55 13.32 -4.73
CA PHE A 251 24.73 14.12 -4.96
C PHE A 251 24.36 15.58 -5.30
N SER A 252 25.12 16.51 -4.74
CA SER A 252 25.03 17.93 -5.06
C SER A 252 26.06 18.31 -6.16
N LYS A 253 25.85 19.46 -6.83
CA LYS A 253 26.88 20.09 -7.64
C LYS A 253 28.16 20.41 -6.86
N ASN A 254 28.01 20.71 -5.58
CA ASN A 254 29.16 20.84 -4.69
C ASN A 254 29.64 19.42 -4.31
N PRO A 255 30.85 19.00 -4.70
CA PRO A 255 31.34 17.65 -4.45
C PRO A 255 31.51 17.31 -2.97
N ASN A 256 31.53 18.33 -2.10
CA ASN A 256 31.64 18.16 -0.65
C ASN A 256 30.28 18.12 0.04
N GLU A 257 29.17 18.07 -0.70
CA GLU A 257 27.83 18.19 -0.13
C GLU A 257 26.88 17.18 -0.80
N ILE A 258 25.94 16.67 -0.01
CA ILE A 258 24.81 15.87 -0.50
C ILE A 258 23.50 16.48 0.02
N TRP A 259 22.41 16.28 -0.73
CA TRP A 259 21.06 16.53 -0.30
C TRP A 259 20.52 15.30 0.40
N LEU A 260 19.71 15.47 1.46
CA LEU A 260 18.96 14.39 2.10
C LEU A 260 17.84 14.93 2.98
N MET A 261 16.94 14.07 3.34
CA MET A 261 15.94 14.32 4.40
C MET A 261 16.43 13.68 5.69
N SER A 262 16.28 14.36 6.83
CA SER A 262 16.62 13.82 8.15
C SER A 262 15.77 14.43 9.26
N ASP A 263 15.53 13.65 10.30
CA ASP A 263 14.91 14.07 11.56
C ASP A 263 15.95 14.22 12.69
N LYS A 264 17.26 14.29 12.35
CA LYS A 264 18.31 14.51 13.33
C LYS A 264 18.07 15.84 14.06
N ASP A 265 18.03 15.77 15.40
CA ASP A 265 17.76 16.90 16.29
C ASP A 265 16.39 17.60 16.04
N ASN A 266 15.49 16.97 15.29
CA ASN A 266 14.15 17.46 14.97
C ASN A 266 13.10 16.39 15.25
N GLU A 267 11.85 16.82 15.47
CA GLU A 267 10.69 15.92 15.58
C GLU A 267 10.24 15.40 14.20
N PHE A 268 10.33 16.25 13.18
CA PHE A 268 9.90 15.94 11.81
C PHE A 268 11.10 15.84 10.88
N SER A 269 10.99 14.93 9.90
CA SER A 269 11.98 14.81 8.83
C SER A 269 12.00 16.10 7.99
N SER A 270 13.14 16.75 7.94
CA SER A 270 13.37 18.02 7.23
C SER A 270 14.34 17.84 6.07
N LEU A 271 14.10 18.56 4.98
CA LEU A 271 15.08 18.66 3.89
C LEU A 271 16.33 19.37 4.38
N SER A 272 17.48 18.83 4.04
CA SER A 272 18.78 19.36 4.44
C SER A 272 19.84 19.15 3.38
N THR A 273 20.94 19.90 3.49
CA THR A 273 22.22 19.52 2.90
C THR A 273 23.15 19.01 4.00
N PHE A 274 24.05 18.11 3.64
CA PHE A 274 25.04 17.52 4.54
C PHE A 274 26.43 17.65 3.95
N ASN A 275 27.34 18.26 4.70
CA ASN A 275 28.72 18.44 4.27
C ASN A 275 29.55 17.20 4.58
N LEU A 276 30.11 16.57 3.56
CA LEU A 276 30.85 15.31 3.65
C LEU A 276 32.16 15.43 4.43
N ASN A 277 32.80 16.62 4.45
CA ASN A 277 34.07 16.86 5.15
C ASN A 277 33.84 17.19 6.62
N THR A 278 32.95 18.14 6.91
CA THR A 278 32.71 18.61 8.29
C THR A 278 31.68 17.78 9.05
N LYS A 279 30.98 16.86 8.36
CA LYS A 279 29.91 16.01 8.90
C LYS A 279 28.73 16.81 9.52
N LYS A 280 28.47 18.01 9.02
CA LYS A 280 27.41 18.90 9.53
C LYS A 280 26.20 18.94 8.61
N PHE A 281 25.01 18.92 9.22
CA PHE A 281 23.73 19.19 8.56
C PHE A 281 23.49 20.70 8.45
N ASN A 282 22.88 21.11 7.36
CA ASN A 282 22.25 22.40 7.18
C ASN A 282 20.77 22.17 6.84
N PHE A 283 19.91 22.28 7.86
CA PHE A 283 18.47 22.06 7.73
C PHE A 283 17.78 23.27 7.07
N LEU A 284 16.89 23.01 6.12
CA LEU A 284 16.28 24.04 5.27
C LEU A 284 14.77 24.23 5.51
N THR A 285 14.07 23.23 6.05
CA THR A 285 12.62 23.22 6.15
C THR A 285 12.09 23.00 7.57
N THR A 286 12.89 23.27 8.60
CA THR A 286 12.50 23.09 10.01
C THR A 286 11.34 24.00 10.47
N SER A 287 11.03 25.05 9.71
CA SER A 287 9.86 25.90 9.95
C SER A 287 8.53 25.24 9.58
N ILE A 288 8.58 24.14 8.81
CA ILE A 288 7.40 23.34 8.47
C ILE A 288 7.24 22.27 9.57
N PRO A 289 6.17 22.30 10.40
CA PRO A 289 5.99 21.36 11.51
C PRO A 289 5.38 20.03 11.06
N TRP A 290 5.91 19.48 9.94
CA TRP A 290 5.50 18.24 9.30
C TRP A 290 6.66 17.60 8.56
N ASN A 291 6.56 16.28 8.32
CA ASN A 291 7.58 15.58 7.55
C ASN A 291 7.65 16.06 6.11
N VAL A 292 8.86 16.34 5.63
CA VAL A 292 9.15 16.25 4.20
C VAL A 292 9.20 14.77 3.85
N GLU A 293 8.34 14.35 2.91
CA GLU A 293 8.21 12.93 2.53
C GLU A 293 9.05 12.56 1.32
N ASN A 294 9.20 13.50 0.40
CA ASN A 294 9.95 13.28 -0.82
C ASN A 294 10.51 14.58 -1.38
N TYR A 295 11.60 14.49 -2.13
CA TYR A 295 12.09 15.58 -2.94
C TYR A 295 12.67 15.07 -4.26
N LEU A 296 12.77 15.94 -5.24
CA LEU A 296 13.33 15.69 -6.56
C LEU A 296 14.13 16.89 -7.03
N LEU A 297 15.40 16.67 -7.39
CA LEU A 297 16.25 17.68 -8.03
C LEU A 297 16.01 17.69 -9.54
N SER A 298 15.98 18.88 -10.15
CA SER A 298 16.09 19.05 -11.60
C SER A 298 17.43 18.51 -12.10
N GLU A 299 17.53 18.16 -13.35
CA GLU A 299 18.78 17.63 -13.93
C GLU A 299 19.92 18.64 -13.85
N ASP A 300 19.61 19.93 -14.08
CA ASP A 300 20.55 21.02 -13.92
C ASP A 300 20.79 21.42 -12.47
N GLN A 301 20.10 20.75 -11.50
CA GLN A 301 20.17 20.99 -10.06
C GLN A 301 19.95 22.45 -9.61
N LYS A 302 19.29 23.29 -10.42
CA LYS A 302 18.94 24.65 -10.00
C LYS A 302 17.62 24.69 -9.26
N THR A 303 16.76 23.71 -9.50
CA THR A 303 15.43 23.60 -8.90
C THR A 303 15.30 22.31 -8.11
N LEU A 304 14.68 22.39 -6.94
CA LEU A 304 14.29 21.25 -6.14
C LEU A 304 12.80 21.34 -5.85
N VAL A 305 12.06 20.27 -6.11
CA VAL A 305 10.67 20.14 -5.71
C VAL A 305 10.60 19.21 -4.52
N PHE A 306 9.85 19.56 -3.47
CA PHE A 306 9.62 18.66 -2.33
C PHE A 306 8.15 18.64 -1.93
N THR A 307 7.75 17.57 -1.26
CA THR A 307 6.40 17.39 -0.72
C THR A 307 6.44 17.21 0.79
N THR A 308 5.41 17.71 1.45
CA THR A 308 5.18 17.50 2.89
C THR A 308 3.90 16.72 3.12
N ASN A 309 3.80 16.05 4.26
CA ASN A 309 2.57 15.42 4.73
C ASN A 309 2.00 16.25 5.88
N GLU A 310 0.96 17.02 5.61
CA GLU A 310 0.34 17.92 6.56
C GLU A 310 -1.00 17.34 7.04
N ALA A 311 -0.96 16.64 8.16
CA ALA A 311 -2.13 16.00 8.78
C ALA A 311 -2.91 15.07 7.82
N GLY A 312 -2.21 14.30 6.97
CA GLY A 312 -2.81 13.34 6.05
C GLY A 312 -3.24 13.93 4.70
N SER A 313 -2.72 15.09 4.34
CA SER A 313 -2.79 15.69 3.00
C SER A 313 -1.42 16.19 2.59
N ASN A 314 -1.07 16.09 1.32
CA ASN A 314 0.22 16.56 0.85
C ASN A 314 0.18 17.99 0.34
N LYS A 315 1.29 18.71 0.52
CA LYS A 315 1.60 19.95 -0.18
C LYS A 315 2.88 19.81 -0.98
N MET A 316 2.97 20.56 -2.06
CA MET A 316 4.14 20.63 -2.94
C MET A 316 4.79 22.00 -2.86
N TYR A 317 6.12 22.01 -2.81
CA TYR A 317 6.94 23.21 -2.75
C TYR A 317 8.03 23.17 -3.83
N ILE A 318 8.38 24.34 -4.35
CA ILE A 318 9.50 24.53 -5.25
C ILE A 318 10.55 25.38 -4.56
N MET A 319 11.81 24.92 -4.57
CA MET A 319 12.98 25.60 -3.99
C MET A 319 13.98 25.95 -5.09
N ASP A 320 14.49 27.18 -5.07
CA ASP A 320 15.72 27.53 -5.78
C ASP A 320 16.93 27.01 -4.97
N THR A 321 17.75 26.17 -5.58
CA THR A 321 18.83 25.47 -4.86
C THR A 321 20.00 26.36 -4.49
N ALA A 322 20.18 27.51 -5.11
CA ALA A 322 21.23 28.46 -4.79
C ALA A 322 20.87 29.32 -3.57
N SER A 323 19.70 29.92 -3.59
CA SER A 323 19.21 30.77 -2.51
C SER A 323 18.59 30.00 -1.34
N LYS A 324 18.22 28.73 -1.55
CA LYS A 324 17.45 27.89 -0.59
C LYS A 324 16.04 28.43 -0.27
N VAL A 325 15.55 29.42 -1.01
CA VAL A 325 14.22 29.98 -0.87
C VAL A 325 13.22 29.04 -1.54
N TYR A 326 12.11 28.75 -0.85
CA TYR A 326 11.05 27.89 -1.39
C TYR A 326 9.68 28.54 -1.28
N LYS A 327 8.77 28.12 -2.13
CA LYS A 327 7.36 28.54 -2.16
C LYS A 327 6.44 27.36 -2.43
N GLU A 328 5.25 27.39 -1.83
CA GLU A 328 4.20 26.41 -2.07
C GLU A 328 3.63 26.54 -3.49
N VAL A 329 3.44 25.42 -4.18
CA VAL A 329 2.74 25.35 -5.47
C VAL A 329 1.25 25.58 -5.21
N LYS A 330 0.71 26.64 -5.81
CA LYS A 330 -0.70 26.99 -5.70
C LYS A 330 -1.56 26.32 -6.76
N GLY A 331 -2.86 26.17 -6.49
CA GLY A 331 -3.83 25.61 -7.45
C GLY A 331 -3.98 24.08 -7.39
N LEU A 332 -3.18 23.38 -6.58
CA LEU A 332 -3.39 21.97 -6.32
C LEU A 332 -4.56 21.78 -5.36
N PRO A 333 -5.55 20.93 -5.68
CA PRO A 333 -6.59 20.57 -4.71
C PRO A 333 -5.97 19.76 -3.55
N ALA A 334 -6.60 19.85 -2.37
CA ALA A 334 -6.20 19.03 -1.24
C ALA A 334 -6.29 17.55 -1.57
N GLY A 335 -5.23 16.80 -1.29
CA GLY A 335 -5.15 15.38 -1.65
C GLY A 335 -3.77 14.80 -1.42
N LEU A 336 -3.51 13.68 -2.08
CA LEU A 336 -2.28 12.91 -1.97
C LEU A 336 -1.47 13.03 -3.25
N LEU A 337 -0.18 13.29 -3.10
CA LEU A 337 0.77 13.37 -4.20
C LEU A 337 1.59 12.08 -4.24
N GLY A 338 1.69 11.49 -5.41
CA GLY A 338 2.53 10.31 -5.67
C GLY A 338 3.58 10.62 -6.72
N SER A 339 4.21 9.58 -7.25
CA SER A 339 5.26 9.59 -8.29
C SER A 339 5.49 10.94 -8.95
N MET A 340 6.67 11.51 -8.75
CA MET A 340 7.08 12.77 -9.40
C MET A 340 8.26 12.52 -10.34
N ARG A 341 8.25 13.15 -11.52
CA ARG A 341 9.34 13.07 -12.51
C ARG A 341 9.45 14.39 -13.27
N PHE A 342 10.65 14.95 -13.36
CA PHE A 342 10.94 15.98 -14.36
C PHE A 342 10.97 15.36 -15.74
N ASN A 343 10.63 16.13 -16.76
CA ASN A 343 10.96 15.80 -18.13
C ASN A 343 12.42 16.15 -18.42
N SER A 344 12.94 15.70 -19.56
CA SER A 344 14.25 16.13 -20.05
C SER A 344 14.26 17.65 -20.28
N GLY A 345 15.29 18.31 -19.77
CA GLY A 345 15.43 19.78 -19.83
C GLY A 345 14.65 20.53 -18.75
N ASP A 346 14.06 19.84 -17.76
CA ASP A 346 13.48 20.42 -16.54
C ASP A 346 12.39 21.48 -16.75
N THR A 347 11.73 21.44 -17.91
CA THR A 347 10.68 22.43 -18.25
C THR A 347 9.33 22.11 -17.65
N SER A 348 9.10 20.83 -17.28
CA SER A 348 7.86 20.33 -16.70
C SER A 348 8.13 19.28 -15.64
N LEU A 349 7.27 19.28 -14.60
CA LEU A 349 7.20 18.23 -13.58
C LEU A 349 5.91 17.45 -13.74
N PHE A 350 6.00 16.16 -13.98
CA PHE A 350 4.88 15.23 -14.01
C PHE A 350 4.69 14.60 -12.63
N PHE A 351 3.44 14.46 -12.20
CA PHE A 351 3.13 13.86 -10.91
C PHE A 351 1.75 13.19 -10.88
N THR A 352 1.59 12.24 -9.97
CA THR A 352 0.28 11.65 -9.66
C THR A 352 -0.39 12.44 -8.55
N GLN A 353 -1.69 12.71 -8.67
CA GLN A 353 -2.51 13.25 -7.59
C GLN A 353 -3.82 12.49 -7.45
N SER A 354 -4.21 12.19 -6.22
CA SER A 354 -5.55 11.75 -5.85
C SER A 354 -6.16 12.69 -4.82
N THR A 355 -7.49 12.73 -4.75
CA THR A 355 -8.23 13.56 -3.78
C THR A 355 -9.28 12.71 -3.09
N ALA A 356 -9.98 13.27 -2.10
CA ALA A 356 -11.12 12.59 -1.49
C ALA A 356 -12.29 12.36 -2.48
N LYS A 357 -12.31 13.09 -3.61
CA LYS A 357 -13.37 13.01 -4.63
C LYS A 357 -13.00 12.21 -5.86
N SER A 358 -11.73 11.87 -6.05
CA SER A 358 -11.29 11.19 -7.27
C SER A 358 -10.22 10.15 -6.98
N ALA A 359 -10.24 9.08 -7.77
CA ALA A 359 -9.09 8.20 -7.90
C ALA A 359 -7.88 8.99 -8.44
N SER A 360 -6.70 8.38 -8.43
CA SER A 360 -5.48 9.04 -8.91
C SER A 360 -5.55 9.41 -10.39
N ASP A 361 -4.95 10.56 -10.71
CA ASP A 361 -4.71 11.05 -12.06
C ASP A 361 -3.31 11.62 -12.20
N VAL A 362 -2.81 11.72 -13.43
CA VAL A 362 -1.51 12.32 -13.74
C VAL A 362 -1.70 13.77 -14.18
N PHE A 363 -0.84 14.62 -13.65
CA PHE A 363 -0.77 16.05 -13.94
C PHE A 363 0.64 16.45 -14.33
N GLU A 364 0.74 17.56 -15.03
CA GLU A 364 1.98 18.24 -15.40
C GLU A 364 1.96 19.64 -14.81
N LEU A 365 3.04 20.03 -14.14
CA LEU A 365 3.32 21.40 -13.72
C LEU A 365 4.35 21.99 -14.66
N VAL A 366 3.96 23.00 -15.44
CA VAL A 366 4.88 23.76 -16.32
C VAL A 366 5.73 24.68 -15.45
N MET A 367 7.02 24.42 -15.35
CA MET A 367 7.91 25.08 -14.37
C MET A 367 8.02 26.59 -14.55
N LYS A 368 7.97 27.10 -15.79
CA LYS A 368 8.10 28.51 -16.10
C LYS A 368 6.84 29.33 -15.72
N THR A 369 5.66 28.80 -15.97
CA THR A 369 4.39 29.51 -15.81
C THR A 369 3.67 29.17 -14.50
N GLY A 370 3.93 27.98 -13.94
CA GLY A 370 3.18 27.42 -12.83
C GLY A 370 1.81 26.85 -13.25
N GLU A 371 1.55 26.73 -14.55
CA GLU A 371 0.34 26.12 -15.09
C GLU A 371 0.29 24.62 -14.75
N ILE A 372 -0.90 24.14 -14.35
CA ILE A 372 -1.16 22.74 -14.05
C ILE A 372 -2.03 22.16 -15.16
N ILE A 373 -1.50 21.20 -15.91
CA ILE A 373 -2.16 20.53 -17.03
C ILE A 373 -2.55 19.11 -16.60
N ARG A 374 -3.82 18.75 -16.76
CA ARG A 374 -4.28 17.37 -16.47
C ARG A 374 -4.00 16.45 -17.65
N TRP A 375 -3.26 15.37 -17.42
CA TRP A 375 -2.92 14.38 -18.44
C TRP A 375 -3.89 13.20 -18.50
N THR A 376 -4.49 12.79 -17.36
CA THR A 376 -5.48 11.72 -17.37
C THR A 376 -6.75 12.16 -16.65
N LYS A 377 -7.88 11.62 -17.06
CA LYS A 377 -9.16 11.77 -16.36
C LYS A 377 -9.67 10.37 -16.01
N SER A 378 -9.53 10.02 -14.75
CA SER A 378 -9.92 8.71 -14.24
C SER A 378 -11.43 8.62 -14.03
N GLU A 379 -11.95 7.43 -14.31
CA GLU A 379 -13.37 7.13 -14.21
C GLU A 379 -13.72 6.75 -12.76
N LEU A 380 -14.86 7.20 -12.29
CA LEU A 380 -15.41 6.85 -10.98
C LEU A 380 -16.40 5.68 -11.03
N GLY A 381 -16.42 4.94 -12.14
CA GLY A 381 -17.47 3.96 -12.41
C GLY A 381 -18.82 4.64 -12.65
N GLN A 382 -19.82 4.24 -11.90
CA GLN A 382 -21.17 4.86 -11.95
C GLN A 382 -21.45 5.73 -10.70
N ILE A 383 -20.42 6.00 -9.88
CA ILE A 383 -20.56 6.88 -8.71
C ILE A 383 -20.66 8.33 -9.21
N GLN A 384 -21.70 9.04 -8.79
CA GLN A 384 -21.80 10.47 -9.05
C GLN A 384 -20.94 11.24 -8.05
N GLU A 385 -20.42 12.39 -8.46
CA GLU A 385 -19.51 13.19 -7.59
C GLU A 385 -20.19 13.64 -6.29
N GLU A 386 -21.48 13.95 -6.35
CA GLU A 386 -22.30 14.31 -5.19
C GLU A 386 -22.55 13.16 -4.19
N ASP A 387 -22.40 11.91 -4.66
CA ASP A 387 -22.56 10.72 -3.81
C ASP A 387 -21.27 10.34 -3.06
N ILE A 388 -20.16 11.04 -3.29
CA ILE A 388 -18.89 10.70 -2.66
C ILE A 388 -18.87 11.22 -1.22
N ALA A 389 -18.69 10.29 -0.27
CA ALA A 389 -18.49 10.66 1.13
C ALA A 389 -17.15 11.38 1.32
N LEU A 390 -17.17 12.61 1.82
CA LEU A 390 -15.96 13.38 2.09
C LEU A 390 -15.48 13.16 3.53
N PRO A 391 -14.17 13.03 3.75
CA PRO A 391 -13.60 12.86 5.08
C PRO A 391 -13.71 14.14 5.91
N LYS A 392 -14.04 13.97 7.18
CA LYS A 392 -13.93 15.00 8.22
C LYS A 392 -12.79 14.59 9.14
N ALA A 393 -11.84 15.47 9.37
CA ALA A 393 -10.82 15.25 10.39
C ALA A 393 -11.48 15.23 11.76
N ILE A 394 -11.17 14.21 12.55
CA ILE A 394 -11.64 14.04 13.93
C ILE A 394 -10.46 13.81 14.87
N SER A 395 -10.66 14.11 16.14
CA SER A 395 -9.68 13.80 17.18
C SER A 395 -10.36 13.47 18.51
N TRP A 396 -9.66 12.68 19.32
CA TRP A 396 -10.12 12.30 20.67
C TRP A 396 -8.95 12.18 21.63
N LYS A 397 -9.22 12.19 22.93
CA LYS A 397 -8.21 11.93 23.96
C LYS A 397 -8.17 10.44 24.28
N SER A 398 -6.96 9.87 24.23
CA SER A 398 -6.73 8.49 24.65
C SER A 398 -6.63 8.37 26.17
N PHE A 399 -6.43 7.14 26.67
CA PHE A 399 -6.38 6.77 28.09
C PHE A 399 -5.35 7.58 28.91
N ASP A 400 -4.29 8.05 28.24
CA ASP A 400 -3.18 8.83 28.81
C ASP A 400 -3.21 10.32 28.39
N LYS A 401 -4.36 10.78 27.91
CA LYS A 401 -4.61 12.14 27.41
C LYS A 401 -3.87 12.50 26.11
N LEU A 402 -3.16 11.56 25.48
CA LEU A 402 -2.60 11.78 24.16
C LEU A 402 -3.73 12.09 23.18
N THR A 403 -3.52 13.06 22.30
CA THR A 403 -4.48 13.34 21.24
C THR A 403 -4.23 12.35 20.09
N ILE A 404 -5.25 11.60 19.76
CA ILE A 404 -5.30 10.69 18.61
C ILE A 404 -6.20 11.33 17.57
N SER A 405 -5.87 11.16 16.29
CA SER A 405 -6.63 11.73 15.16
C SER A 405 -7.11 10.64 14.21
N GLY A 406 -7.94 11.02 13.27
CA GLY A 406 -8.42 10.14 12.21
C GLY A 406 -9.35 10.87 11.26
N PHE A 407 -9.91 10.11 10.32
CA PHE A 407 -10.87 10.62 9.35
C PHE A 407 -12.22 9.92 9.54
N TYR A 408 -13.28 10.69 9.55
CA TYR A 408 -14.65 10.25 9.63
C TYR A 408 -15.37 10.56 8.31
N TYR A 409 -15.91 9.53 7.68
CA TYR A 409 -16.73 9.60 6.47
C TYR A 409 -18.19 9.34 6.90
N PRO A 410 -19.07 10.35 6.87
CA PRO A 410 -20.46 10.16 7.28
C PRO A 410 -21.23 9.27 6.30
N ALA A 411 -22.21 8.56 6.82
CA ALA A 411 -23.20 7.91 5.97
C ALA A 411 -23.98 8.94 5.15
N SER A 412 -24.49 8.52 3.98
CA SER A 412 -25.30 9.39 3.11
C SER A 412 -26.47 10.02 3.88
N PRO A 413 -26.77 11.31 3.63
CA PRO A 413 -27.84 12.04 4.31
C PRO A 413 -29.26 11.46 4.09
N LYS A 414 -29.42 10.55 3.12
CA LYS A 414 -30.69 9.83 2.91
C LYS A 414 -31.03 8.93 4.10
N PHE A 415 -30.05 8.46 4.87
CA PHE A 415 -30.26 7.65 6.07
C PHE A 415 -30.46 8.54 7.30
N LYS A 416 -31.49 8.26 8.09
CA LYS A 416 -31.84 9.00 9.29
C LYS A 416 -31.56 8.19 10.55
N GLY A 417 -31.41 8.88 11.69
CA GLY A 417 -31.11 8.26 13.00
C GLY A 417 -29.64 7.87 13.15
N LYS A 418 -29.34 7.16 14.24
CA LYS A 418 -27.98 6.70 14.56
C LYS A 418 -27.49 5.70 13.54
N ARG A 419 -26.24 5.87 13.10
CA ARG A 419 -25.65 5.06 12.02
C ARG A 419 -24.68 4.02 12.58
N PRO A 420 -24.74 2.77 12.08
CA PRO A 420 -23.69 1.78 12.32
C PRO A 420 -22.32 2.31 11.89
N VAL A 421 -21.26 1.80 12.50
CA VAL A 421 -19.88 2.29 12.27
C VAL A 421 -18.97 1.14 11.84
N VAL A 422 -18.18 1.38 10.81
CA VAL A 422 -16.98 0.59 10.49
C VAL A 422 -15.75 1.38 10.90
N ILE A 423 -14.90 0.80 11.74
CA ILE A 423 -13.57 1.34 12.06
C ILE A 423 -12.57 0.54 11.23
N ASN A 424 -11.89 1.20 10.28
CA ASN A 424 -10.88 0.58 9.42
C ASN A 424 -9.49 1.02 9.85
N ILE A 425 -8.72 0.10 10.43
CA ILE A 425 -7.39 0.35 10.98
C ILE A 425 -6.34 0.03 9.92
N HIS A 426 -5.45 0.99 9.63
CA HIS A 426 -4.37 0.78 8.66
C HIS A 426 -3.32 -0.21 9.15
N GLY A 427 -2.54 -0.75 8.21
CA GLY A 427 -1.39 -1.61 8.48
C GLY A 427 -0.11 -0.82 8.82
N GLY A 428 0.94 -1.56 9.04
CA GLY A 428 2.26 -1.03 9.34
C GLY A 428 2.83 -1.62 10.63
N PRO A 429 2.72 -0.97 11.83
CA PRO A 429 1.91 0.18 12.27
C PRO A 429 2.32 1.52 11.68
N GLU A 430 3.51 1.63 11.11
CA GLU A 430 4.08 2.86 10.55
C GLU A 430 3.33 3.38 9.29
N GLY A 431 2.11 2.90 9.06
CA GLY A 431 1.19 3.46 8.06
C GLY A 431 0.49 4.72 8.55
N GLN A 432 -0.41 5.23 7.72
CA GLN A 432 -1.25 6.38 8.06
C GLN A 432 -2.58 6.30 7.30
N SER A 433 -3.67 6.63 7.98
CA SER A 433 -4.94 6.94 7.34
C SER A 433 -4.88 8.38 6.81
N MET A 434 -5.20 8.54 5.54
CA MET A 434 -5.14 9.81 4.81
C MET A 434 -6.54 10.24 4.37
N ALA A 435 -6.72 11.53 4.04
CA ALA A 435 -7.94 12.08 3.47
C ALA A 435 -8.10 11.63 2.00
N SER A 436 -8.48 10.38 1.77
CA SER A 436 -8.49 9.74 0.46
C SER A 436 -9.90 9.42 -0.05
N PHE A 437 -10.00 9.14 -1.35
CA PHE A 437 -11.20 8.58 -1.96
C PHE A 437 -11.49 7.17 -1.41
N LEU A 438 -12.69 6.97 -0.89
CA LEU A 438 -13.10 5.67 -0.32
C LEU A 438 -13.22 4.54 -1.37
N GLY A 439 -13.20 4.89 -2.67
CA GLY A 439 -13.38 3.91 -3.73
C GLY A 439 -14.70 3.14 -3.55
N ALA A 440 -14.60 1.84 -3.62
CA ALA A 440 -15.78 1.00 -3.47
C ALA A 440 -16.37 0.96 -2.05
N ASN A 441 -15.66 1.43 -1.02
CA ASN A 441 -16.23 1.57 0.32
C ASN A 441 -17.28 2.69 0.41
N ASN A 442 -17.41 3.53 -0.63
CA ASN A 442 -18.60 4.41 -0.78
C ASN A 442 -19.92 3.62 -0.79
N TYR A 443 -19.90 2.33 -1.13
CA TYR A 443 -21.07 1.47 -0.98
C TYR A 443 -21.56 1.38 0.48
N PHE A 444 -20.65 1.34 1.44
CA PHE A 444 -21.00 1.30 2.88
C PHE A 444 -21.74 2.56 3.29
N THR A 445 -21.22 3.72 2.88
CA THR A 445 -21.82 5.02 3.25
C THR A 445 -23.10 5.30 2.48
N ASN A 446 -23.15 4.94 1.20
CA ASN A 446 -24.22 5.34 0.29
C ASN A 446 -25.38 4.35 0.24
N GLU A 447 -25.12 3.05 0.34
CA GLU A 447 -26.15 2.04 0.16
C GLU A 447 -26.51 1.30 1.46
N MET A 448 -25.56 1.17 2.37
CA MET A 448 -25.79 0.51 3.67
C MET A 448 -26.05 1.50 4.82
N GLY A 449 -25.81 2.79 4.59
CA GLY A 449 -25.94 3.82 5.62
C GLY A 449 -25.00 3.62 6.80
N VAL A 450 -23.81 3.10 6.55
CA VAL A 450 -22.77 2.84 7.54
C VAL A 450 -21.76 3.97 7.52
N ALA A 451 -21.44 4.54 8.67
CA ALA A 451 -20.37 5.50 8.84
C ALA A 451 -19.01 4.78 8.80
N PHE A 452 -17.99 5.43 8.25
CA PHE A 452 -16.66 4.85 8.14
C PHE A 452 -15.65 5.73 8.86
N ILE A 453 -14.85 5.15 9.76
CA ILE A 453 -13.81 5.86 10.53
C ILE A 453 -12.46 5.20 10.26
N ALA A 454 -11.47 6.01 9.90
CA ALA A 454 -10.10 5.62 9.65
C ALA A 454 -9.18 6.30 10.69
N PRO A 455 -8.84 5.64 11.80
CA PRO A 455 -8.02 6.21 12.87
C PRO A 455 -6.54 6.23 12.50
N ASN A 456 -5.79 7.17 13.11
CA ASN A 456 -4.33 7.20 13.17
C ASN A 456 -3.92 6.98 14.64
N VAL A 457 -3.90 5.72 15.07
CA VAL A 457 -3.46 5.33 16.40
C VAL A 457 -1.99 5.68 16.60
N ARG A 458 -1.51 5.75 17.86
CA ARG A 458 -0.06 5.90 18.12
C ARG A 458 0.72 4.83 17.36
N GLY A 459 1.93 5.16 16.90
CA GLY A 459 2.69 4.33 15.95
C GLY A 459 2.46 4.70 14.48
N SER A 460 1.41 5.47 14.16
CA SER A 460 1.18 5.96 12.79
C SER A 460 2.24 6.97 12.37
N SER A 461 2.63 6.91 11.09
CA SER A 461 3.54 7.89 10.46
C SER A 461 2.87 9.25 10.25
N GLY A 462 3.66 10.28 9.92
CA GLY A 462 3.17 11.62 9.61
C GLY A 462 2.97 12.56 10.81
N PHE A 463 3.13 12.07 12.04
CA PHE A 463 2.92 12.83 13.29
C PHE A 463 4.20 13.03 14.12
N GLY A 464 5.37 12.89 13.48
CA GLY A 464 6.68 13.01 14.10
C GLY A 464 7.22 11.69 14.65
N LYS A 465 8.54 11.64 14.86
CA LYS A 465 9.24 10.41 15.29
C LYS A 465 8.85 9.95 16.71
N THR A 466 8.53 10.89 17.60
CA THR A 466 8.09 10.55 18.96
C THR A 466 6.73 9.84 18.95
N PHE A 467 5.80 10.29 18.10
CA PHE A 467 4.50 9.64 17.95
C PHE A 467 4.63 8.25 17.32
N LEU A 468 5.49 8.12 16.33
CA LEU A 468 5.79 6.87 15.61
C LEU A 468 6.33 5.79 16.56
N ALA A 469 7.17 6.14 17.55
CA ALA A 469 7.75 5.18 18.49
C ALA A 469 6.83 4.79 19.67
N LYS A 470 5.62 5.38 19.80
CA LYS A 470 4.78 5.24 21.00
C LYS A 470 4.07 3.88 21.16
N ASP A 471 4.21 2.98 20.19
CA ASP A 471 3.65 1.62 20.27
C ASP A 471 4.71 0.52 20.05
N ASN A 472 6.01 0.85 20.00
CA ASN A 472 7.08 -0.12 19.78
C ASN A 472 7.26 -1.09 20.95
N GLY A 473 7.53 -2.36 20.65
CA GLY A 473 7.87 -3.40 21.61
C GLY A 473 6.82 -3.53 22.72
N TYR A 474 7.21 -3.34 23.97
CA TYR A 474 6.33 -3.44 25.15
C TYR A 474 5.17 -2.44 25.19
N LEU A 475 5.21 -1.40 24.36
CA LEU A 475 4.15 -0.39 24.26
C LEU A 475 3.02 -0.79 23.29
N ARG A 476 3.12 -1.94 22.62
CA ARG A 476 2.22 -2.40 21.55
C ARG A 476 0.73 -2.30 21.89
N GLU A 477 0.34 -2.70 23.09
CA GLU A 477 -1.04 -2.64 23.55
C GLU A 477 -1.61 -1.21 23.72
N ASN A 478 -0.76 -0.18 23.72
CA ASN A 478 -1.24 1.19 23.87
C ASN A 478 -2.00 1.68 22.63
N SER A 479 -1.66 1.18 21.44
CA SER A 479 -2.42 1.46 20.22
C SER A 479 -3.81 0.82 20.23
N VAL A 480 -3.95 -0.36 20.86
CA VAL A 480 -5.27 -1.00 21.07
C VAL A 480 -6.14 -0.18 22.04
N LYS A 481 -5.53 0.41 23.07
CA LYS A 481 -6.24 1.32 24.00
C LYS A 481 -6.70 2.62 23.31
N ASP A 482 -6.00 3.07 22.26
CA ASP A 482 -6.47 4.20 21.45
C ASP A 482 -7.78 3.89 20.74
N ILE A 483 -7.98 2.64 20.30
CA ILE A 483 -9.27 2.17 19.76
C ILE A 483 -10.33 2.12 20.86
N GLY A 484 -9.99 1.66 22.08
CA GLY A 484 -10.91 1.73 23.22
C GLY A 484 -11.43 3.15 23.47
N ALA A 485 -10.52 4.14 23.43
CA ALA A 485 -10.89 5.55 23.56
C ALA A 485 -11.70 6.08 22.35
N LEU A 486 -11.48 5.56 21.15
CA LEU A 486 -12.31 5.85 19.97
C LEU A 486 -13.73 5.31 20.17
N LEU A 487 -13.90 4.12 20.75
CA LEU A 487 -15.22 3.59 21.08
C LEU A 487 -15.96 4.50 22.08
N ASP A 488 -15.24 5.09 23.05
CA ASP A 488 -15.83 6.07 23.99
C ASP A 488 -16.24 7.35 23.24
N TRP A 489 -15.40 7.84 22.33
CA TRP A 489 -15.72 9.01 21.49
C TRP A 489 -16.98 8.74 20.64
N ILE A 490 -17.08 7.57 19.99
CA ILE A 490 -18.26 7.17 19.19
C ILE A 490 -19.54 7.19 20.04
N ALA A 491 -19.47 6.71 21.28
CA ALA A 491 -20.63 6.67 22.18
C ALA A 491 -21.19 8.06 22.53
N LEU A 492 -20.36 9.11 22.38
CA LEU A 492 -20.76 10.50 22.62
C LEU A 492 -21.32 11.20 21.36
N GLN A 493 -21.21 10.57 20.17
CA GLN A 493 -21.72 11.18 18.95
C GLN A 493 -23.20 10.85 18.76
N PRO A 494 -24.09 11.87 18.65
CA PRO A 494 -25.53 11.64 18.55
C PRO A 494 -25.94 10.92 17.26
N GLU A 495 -25.16 11.05 16.20
CA GLU A 495 -25.42 10.44 14.90
C GLU A 495 -24.86 9.02 14.74
N LEU A 496 -24.05 8.51 15.68
CA LEU A 496 -23.43 7.19 15.62
C LEU A 496 -24.08 6.19 16.57
N ASP A 497 -24.17 4.95 16.14
CA ASP A 497 -24.71 3.84 16.93
C ASP A 497 -23.57 3.08 17.62
N LYS A 498 -23.38 3.35 18.92
CA LYS A 498 -22.33 2.71 19.74
C LYS A 498 -22.50 1.18 19.90
N ASP A 499 -23.71 0.67 19.62
CA ASP A 499 -24.04 -0.75 19.77
C ASP A 499 -23.92 -1.51 18.44
N LYS A 500 -23.61 -0.81 17.33
CA LYS A 500 -23.42 -1.37 15.99
C LYS A 500 -22.07 -0.95 15.40
N ILE A 501 -20.99 -1.54 15.92
CA ILE A 501 -19.61 -1.25 15.50
C ILE A 501 -18.95 -2.51 14.96
N MET A 502 -18.34 -2.42 13.78
CA MET A 502 -17.45 -3.42 13.20
C MET A 502 -16.03 -2.88 13.14
N ILE A 503 -15.07 -3.71 13.52
CA ILE A 503 -13.64 -3.42 13.33
C ILE A 503 -13.15 -4.17 12.10
N MET A 504 -12.37 -3.50 11.26
CA MET A 504 -11.65 -4.16 10.17
C MET A 504 -10.27 -3.55 9.99
N GLY A 505 -9.35 -4.32 9.40
CA GLY A 505 -8.03 -3.81 9.08
C GLY A 505 -7.19 -4.85 8.36
N GLY A 506 -6.09 -4.37 7.75
CA GLY A 506 -5.15 -5.21 7.02
C GLY A 506 -3.78 -5.26 7.69
N SER A 507 -3.10 -6.43 7.63
CA SER A 507 -1.74 -6.58 8.17
C SER A 507 -1.70 -6.30 9.68
N TYR A 508 -0.93 -5.30 10.13
CA TYR A 508 -1.01 -4.81 11.50
C TYR A 508 -2.44 -4.39 11.90
N GLY A 509 -3.20 -3.77 10.98
CA GLY A 509 -4.62 -3.47 11.20
C GLY A 509 -5.47 -4.72 11.41
N GLY A 510 -5.08 -5.87 10.83
CA GLY A 510 -5.67 -7.19 11.09
C GLY A 510 -5.39 -7.65 12.53
N TYR A 511 -4.14 -7.55 13.00
CA TYR A 511 -3.82 -7.75 14.42
C TYR A 511 -4.69 -6.86 15.31
N MET A 512 -4.80 -5.57 15.01
CA MET A 512 -5.60 -4.61 15.75
C MET A 512 -7.09 -4.99 15.77
N SER A 513 -7.61 -5.55 14.65
CA SER A 513 -8.99 -6.05 14.57
C SER A 513 -9.21 -7.24 15.52
N LEU A 514 -8.28 -8.18 15.54
CA LEU A 514 -8.31 -9.34 16.44
C LEU A 514 -8.08 -8.92 17.90
N ALA A 515 -7.13 -8.01 18.18
CA ALA A 515 -6.87 -7.50 19.51
C ALA A 515 -8.09 -6.74 20.08
N THR A 516 -8.74 -5.92 19.26
CA THR A 516 -9.98 -5.24 19.65
C THR A 516 -11.10 -6.24 19.94
N ALA A 517 -11.17 -7.35 19.19
CA ALA A 517 -12.20 -8.38 19.37
C ALA A 517 -12.11 -9.10 20.73
N PHE A 518 -10.92 -9.21 21.33
CA PHE A 518 -10.80 -9.80 22.66
C PHE A 518 -10.75 -8.79 23.80
N HIS A 519 -10.22 -7.58 23.58
CA HIS A 519 -10.18 -6.54 24.61
C HIS A 519 -11.53 -5.83 24.81
N TYR A 520 -12.31 -5.67 23.73
CA TYR A 520 -13.54 -4.88 23.70
C TYR A 520 -14.72 -5.71 23.13
N ALA A 521 -14.76 -7.02 23.41
CA ALA A 521 -15.75 -7.96 22.87
C ALA A 521 -17.21 -7.49 23.05
N ASP A 522 -17.52 -6.86 24.19
CA ASP A 522 -18.90 -6.40 24.51
C ASP A 522 -19.28 -5.08 23.81
N ARG A 523 -18.31 -4.39 23.19
CA ARG A 523 -18.49 -3.08 22.58
C ARG A 523 -18.57 -3.12 21.06
N ILE A 524 -18.36 -4.28 20.45
CA ILE A 524 -18.38 -4.47 19.00
C ILE A 524 -19.36 -5.58 18.60
N LYS A 525 -19.81 -5.55 17.36
CA LYS A 525 -20.70 -6.57 16.78
C LYS A 525 -19.92 -7.69 16.09
N CYS A 526 -18.86 -7.36 15.37
CA CYS A 526 -18.05 -8.31 14.59
C CYS A 526 -16.71 -7.68 14.18
N SER A 527 -15.79 -8.52 13.67
CA SER A 527 -14.48 -8.08 13.18
C SER A 527 -14.11 -8.75 11.86
N VAL A 528 -13.35 -8.02 11.04
CA VAL A 528 -12.76 -8.53 9.79
C VAL A 528 -11.25 -8.40 9.89
N ASP A 529 -10.57 -9.53 9.83
CA ASP A 529 -9.12 -9.66 9.80
C ASP A 529 -8.64 -9.92 8.37
N ILE A 530 -7.87 -9.01 7.81
CA ILE A 530 -7.30 -9.15 6.46
C ILE A 530 -5.79 -9.28 6.58
N VAL A 531 -5.25 -10.46 6.24
CA VAL A 531 -3.80 -10.77 6.27
C VAL A 531 -3.13 -10.36 7.59
N GLY A 532 -3.82 -10.59 8.73
CA GLY A 532 -3.42 -10.10 10.05
C GLY A 532 -2.52 -11.06 10.81
N ILE A 533 -1.87 -10.52 11.85
CA ILE A 533 -0.94 -11.25 12.72
C ILE A 533 -1.75 -11.80 13.91
N SER A 534 -1.77 -13.11 14.07
CA SER A 534 -2.45 -13.77 15.20
C SER A 534 -1.53 -14.00 16.41
N ASN A 535 -0.21 -14.11 16.16
CA ASN A 535 0.82 -14.23 17.20
C ASN A 535 2.16 -13.68 16.68
N PHE A 536 2.75 -12.71 17.37
CA PHE A 536 4.01 -12.08 16.93
C PHE A 536 5.20 -13.05 16.93
N ASN A 537 5.24 -14.03 17.85
CA ASN A 537 6.31 -15.03 17.87
C ASN A 537 6.27 -15.93 16.64
N THR A 538 5.09 -16.47 16.28
CA THR A 538 4.95 -17.30 15.07
C THR A 538 5.16 -16.50 13.81
N PHE A 539 4.65 -15.27 13.77
CA PHE A 539 4.88 -14.33 12.66
C PHE A 539 6.36 -14.06 12.43
N LEU A 540 7.14 -13.67 13.47
CA LEU A 540 8.56 -13.35 13.33
C LEU A 540 9.40 -14.59 12.97
N LYS A 541 8.99 -15.79 13.37
CA LYS A 541 9.65 -17.04 12.98
C LYS A 541 9.43 -17.38 11.51
N ASN A 542 8.24 -17.08 10.97
CA ASN A 542 7.79 -17.57 9.67
C ASN A 542 7.78 -16.53 8.54
N THR A 543 7.87 -15.22 8.87
CA THR A 543 8.00 -14.16 7.85
C THR A 543 9.33 -14.29 7.10
N GLU A 544 9.39 -13.81 5.87
CA GLU A 544 10.59 -13.93 5.02
C GLU A 544 11.83 -13.29 5.64
N ASP A 545 12.98 -13.94 5.45
CA ASP A 545 14.24 -13.61 6.11
C ASP A 545 14.74 -12.20 5.83
N TYR A 546 14.55 -11.71 4.60
CA TYR A 546 15.01 -10.38 4.17
C TYR A 546 14.34 -9.22 4.93
N ARG A 547 13.20 -9.46 5.59
CA ARG A 547 12.43 -8.43 6.29
C ARG A 547 12.36 -8.63 7.81
N ARG A 548 12.71 -9.81 8.31
CA ARG A 548 12.52 -10.22 9.71
C ARG A 548 13.20 -9.28 10.69
N ASP A 549 14.48 -8.96 10.48
CA ASP A 549 15.24 -8.11 11.38
C ASP A 549 14.66 -6.67 11.44
N LEU A 550 14.18 -6.14 10.31
CA LEU A 550 13.47 -4.84 10.27
C LEU A 550 12.19 -4.85 11.12
N ARG A 551 11.48 -5.98 11.18
CA ARG A 551 10.25 -6.11 11.97
C ARG A 551 10.52 -6.30 13.47
N ARG A 552 11.66 -6.91 13.85
CA ARG A 552 12.07 -7.04 15.26
C ARG A 552 12.26 -5.72 15.96
N VAL A 553 12.80 -4.73 15.28
CA VAL A 553 12.98 -3.38 15.86
C VAL A 553 11.65 -2.77 16.27
N GLU A 554 10.61 -3.00 15.48
CA GLU A 554 9.27 -2.46 15.68
C GLU A 554 8.46 -3.28 16.68
N TYR A 555 8.30 -4.59 16.42
CA TYR A 555 7.43 -5.45 17.22
C TYR A 555 8.07 -5.95 18.52
N GLY A 556 9.39 -5.90 18.59
CA GLY A 556 10.21 -6.54 19.61
C GLY A 556 10.90 -7.80 19.06
N ASP A 557 11.92 -8.28 19.78
CA ASP A 557 12.75 -9.41 19.37
C ASP A 557 12.31 -10.69 20.12
N GLU A 558 11.74 -11.64 19.40
CA GLU A 558 11.26 -12.92 19.93
C GLU A 558 12.37 -13.84 20.46
N ARG A 559 13.63 -13.51 20.19
CA ARG A 559 14.80 -14.22 20.72
C ARG A 559 15.10 -13.85 22.18
N ILE A 560 14.53 -12.73 22.66
CA ILE A 560 14.63 -12.28 24.03
C ILE A 560 13.47 -12.91 24.82
N PRO A 561 13.73 -13.78 25.83
CA PRO A 561 12.71 -14.54 26.52
C PRO A 561 11.56 -13.69 27.11
N GLU A 562 11.89 -12.55 27.71
CA GLU A 562 10.90 -11.65 28.31
C GLU A 562 10.00 -11.01 27.24
N MET A 563 10.57 -10.66 26.08
CA MET A 563 9.80 -10.12 24.94
C MET A 563 8.93 -11.20 24.33
N ALA A 564 9.46 -12.42 24.14
CA ALA A 564 8.68 -13.55 23.66
C ALA A 564 7.50 -13.85 24.57
N ALA A 565 7.68 -13.85 25.89
CA ALA A 565 6.61 -14.04 26.87
C ALA A 565 5.56 -12.91 26.80
N PHE A 566 5.99 -11.66 26.61
CA PHE A 566 5.09 -10.53 26.38
C PHE A 566 4.26 -10.72 25.11
N MET A 567 4.90 -11.10 24.00
CA MET A 567 4.23 -11.37 22.72
C MET A 567 3.19 -12.50 22.83
N GLU A 568 3.49 -13.58 23.57
CA GLU A 568 2.50 -14.64 23.85
C GLU A 568 1.30 -14.12 24.64
N LYS A 569 1.53 -13.26 25.62
CA LYS A 569 0.48 -12.68 26.45
C LYS A 569 -0.50 -11.83 25.64
N ILE A 570 0.00 -11.02 24.70
CA ILE A 570 -0.83 -10.12 23.90
C ILE A 570 -1.37 -10.76 22.61
N ALA A 571 -0.96 -12.00 22.30
CA ALA A 571 -1.36 -12.68 21.07
C ALA A 571 -2.87 -12.92 21.03
N PRO A 572 -3.58 -12.49 19.97
CA PRO A 572 -4.99 -12.86 19.77
C PRO A 572 -5.22 -14.37 19.83
N LEU A 573 -4.31 -15.15 19.26
CA LEU A 573 -4.35 -16.62 19.27
C LEU A 573 -4.44 -17.22 20.68
N ASN A 574 -3.83 -16.59 21.67
CA ASN A 574 -3.82 -17.04 23.07
C ASN A 574 -4.94 -16.42 23.93
N ASN A 575 -5.73 -15.51 23.36
CA ASN A 575 -6.84 -14.83 24.02
C ASN A 575 -8.20 -15.20 23.40
N ILE A 576 -8.28 -16.33 22.73
CA ILE A 576 -9.46 -16.82 22.02
C ILE A 576 -10.71 -16.86 22.91
N ASP A 577 -10.58 -17.30 24.18
CA ASP A 577 -11.71 -17.44 25.12
C ASP A 577 -12.43 -16.11 25.39
N LYS A 578 -11.74 -14.98 25.15
CA LYS A 578 -12.29 -13.63 25.29
C LYS A 578 -13.02 -13.16 24.04
N ILE A 579 -12.79 -13.79 22.88
CA ILE A 579 -13.47 -13.44 21.63
C ILE A 579 -14.88 -14.04 21.66
N LYS A 580 -15.89 -13.17 21.59
CA LYS A 580 -17.31 -13.56 21.69
C LYS A 580 -18.13 -13.25 20.45
N LYS A 581 -17.56 -12.51 19.50
CA LYS A 581 -18.26 -12.01 18.33
C LYS A 581 -17.76 -12.69 17.05
N PRO A 582 -18.58 -12.72 15.98
CA PRO A 582 -18.17 -13.27 14.69
C PRO A 582 -16.90 -12.62 14.15
N ILE A 583 -16.03 -13.46 13.57
CA ILE A 583 -14.79 -13.02 12.89
C ILE A 583 -14.80 -13.50 11.45
N PHE A 584 -14.39 -12.62 10.53
CA PHE A 584 -14.11 -12.98 9.15
C PHE A 584 -12.61 -12.82 8.89
N ILE A 585 -11.94 -13.92 8.51
CA ILE A 585 -10.50 -13.97 8.22
C ILE A 585 -10.31 -14.07 6.71
N ILE A 586 -9.45 -13.21 6.15
CA ILE A 586 -9.16 -13.12 4.72
C ILE A 586 -7.65 -13.19 4.51
N GLN A 587 -7.17 -14.09 3.63
CA GLN A 587 -5.74 -14.35 3.46
C GLN A 587 -5.36 -14.66 2.02
N GLY A 588 -4.22 -14.14 1.57
CA GLY A 588 -3.55 -14.60 0.35
C GLY A 588 -2.56 -15.73 0.66
N LYS A 589 -2.60 -16.81 -0.12
CA LYS A 589 -1.77 -17.99 0.10
C LYS A 589 -0.27 -17.71 0.00
N ASN A 590 0.10 -16.82 -0.92
CA ASN A 590 1.50 -16.53 -1.25
C ASN A 590 2.07 -15.35 -0.47
N ASP A 591 1.43 -14.94 0.62
CA ASP A 591 1.83 -13.79 1.43
C ASP A 591 3.22 -13.99 2.08
N PRO A 592 4.27 -13.25 1.65
CA PRO A 592 5.61 -13.35 2.23
C PRO A 592 5.78 -12.49 3.48
N ARG A 593 4.80 -11.60 3.74
CA ARG A 593 4.84 -10.68 4.87
C ARG A 593 4.22 -11.28 6.10
N VAL A 594 2.94 -11.65 6.02
CA VAL A 594 2.20 -12.33 7.06
C VAL A 594 1.83 -13.71 6.54
N PRO A 595 2.58 -14.75 6.91
CA PRO A 595 2.41 -16.09 6.35
C PRO A 595 1.00 -16.64 6.54
N LEU A 596 0.55 -17.48 5.60
CA LEU A 596 -0.73 -18.17 5.64
C LEU A 596 -0.99 -18.86 6.99
N SER A 597 0.07 -19.32 7.67
CA SER A 597 -0.02 -19.95 8.98
C SER A 597 -0.66 -19.08 10.05
N GLU A 598 -0.52 -17.74 9.96
CA GLU A 598 -1.17 -16.83 10.91
C GLU A 598 -2.70 -16.87 10.79
N ALA A 599 -3.22 -16.88 9.57
CA ALA A 599 -4.65 -16.97 9.31
C ALA A 599 -5.20 -18.36 9.64
N THR A 600 -4.50 -19.46 9.26
CA THR A 600 -4.98 -20.83 9.46
C THR A 600 -4.98 -21.22 10.93
N GLN A 601 -3.93 -20.91 11.70
CA GLN A 601 -3.90 -21.18 13.15
C GLN A 601 -5.01 -20.42 13.90
N MET A 602 -5.27 -19.17 13.52
CA MET A 602 -6.34 -18.35 14.11
C MET A 602 -7.72 -18.92 13.79
N ARG A 603 -7.99 -19.24 12.52
CA ARG A 603 -9.22 -19.87 12.06
C ARG A 603 -9.52 -21.16 12.84
N ASP A 604 -8.53 -22.06 12.89
CA ASP A 604 -8.69 -23.39 13.48
C ASP A 604 -8.92 -23.29 14.99
N LYS A 605 -8.21 -22.40 15.67
CA LYS A 605 -8.37 -22.17 17.10
C LYS A 605 -9.73 -21.55 17.44
N LEU A 606 -10.20 -20.56 16.68
CA LEU A 606 -11.54 -19.98 16.83
C LEU A 606 -12.64 -21.03 16.64
N LYS A 607 -12.53 -21.86 15.60
CA LYS A 607 -13.49 -22.96 15.35
C LYS A 607 -13.52 -23.95 16.49
N SER A 608 -12.35 -24.38 16.99
CA SER A 608 -12.27 -25.33 18.12
C SER A 608 -12.86 -24.77 19.41
N ASN A 609 -12.89 -23.44 19.56
CA ASN A 609 -13.53 -22.73 20.68
C ASN A 609 -15.02 -22.45 20.46
N GLY A 610 -15.60 -22.88 19.32
CA GLY A 610 -17.02 -22.68 19.02
C GLY A 610 -17.41 -21.30 18.52
N ASN A 611 -16.44 -20.47 18.15
CA ASN A 611 -16.69 -19.15 17.59
C ASN A 611 -17.27 -19.23 16.15
N VAL A 612 -18.07 -18.22 15.80
CA VAL A 612 -18.53 -18.02 14.41
C VAL A 612 -17.37 -17.45 13.61
N VAL A 613 -16.88 -18.22 12.61
CA VAL A 613 -15.75 -17.84 11.76
C VAL A 613 -16.15 -17.98 10.29
N TRP A 614 -15.98 -16.88 9.52
CA TRP A 614 -15.92 -16.93 8.06
C TRP A 614 -14.48 -16.92 7.62
N TYR A 615 -14.17 -17.64 6.53
CA TYR A 615 -12.82 -17.72 6.00
C TYR A 615 -12.80 -17.57 4.47
N LEU A 616 -11.88 -16.77 3.97
CA LEU A 616 -11.62 -16.58 2.54
C LEU A 616 -10.11 -16.62 2.30
N GLU A 617 -9.66 -17.57 1.48
CA GLU A 617 -8.28 -17.67 1.03
C GLU A 617 -8.21 -17.58 -0.48
N ALA A 618 -7.25 -16.82 -1.01
CA ALA A 618 -6.96 -16.78 -2.44
C ALA A 618 -5.60 -17.43 -2.73
N LYS A 619 -5.60 -18.49 -3.58
CA LYS A 619 -4.41 -19.30 -3.89
C LYS A 619 -3.37 -18.56 -4.72
N ASP A 620 -3.79 -17.54 -5.47
CA ASP A 620 -3.01 -16.77 -6.43
C ASP A 620 -2.80 -15.30 -6.00
N GLU A 621 -2.90 -15.03 -4.69
CA GLU A 621 -2.72 -13.71 -4.08
C GLU A 621 -1.71 -13.75 -2.93
N GLY A 622 -1.13 -12.59 -2.64
CA GLY A 622 -0.17 -12.38 -1.55
C GLY A 622 -0.71 -11.52 -0.42
N HIS A 623 0.05 -10.47 -0.05
CA HIS A 623 -0.30 -9.55 1.05
C HIS A 623 -1.42 -8.59 0.66
N GLY A 624 -2.64 -9.12 0.61
CA GLY A 624 -3.84 -8.47 0.07
C GLY A 624 -4.13 -8.88 -1.37
N PHE A 625 -5.41 -8.83 -1.76
CA PHE A 625 -5.84 -9.23 -3.09
C PHE A 625 -5.62 -8.10 -4.09
N ARG A 626 -5.10 -8.43 -5.27
CA ARG A 626 -4.79 -7.48 -6.34
C ARG A 626 -5.56 -7.77 -7.64
N LYS A 627 -6.02 -9.01 -7.84
CA LYS A 627 -6.76 -9.42 -9.02
C LYS A 627 -8.25 -9.08 -8.83
N LYS A 628 -8.82 -8.37 -9.80
CA LYS A 628 -10.20 -7.86 -9.70
C LYS A 628 -11.24 -8.92 -9.32
N PRO A 629 -11.27 -10.14 -9.90
CA PRO A 629 -12.24 -11.15 -9.52
C PRO A 629 -12.17 -11.54 -8.03
N ASN A 630 -10.95 -11.62 -7.48
CA ASN A 630 -10.73 -11.93 -6.07
C ASN A 630 -11.13 -10.76 -5.16
N ILE A 631 -10.75 -9.53 -5.53
CA ILE A 631 -11.14 -8.29 -4.83
C ILE A 631 -12.67 -8.14 -4.80
N ASP A 632 -13.34 -8.36 -5.93
CA ASP A 632 -14.78 -8.20 -6.04
C ASP A 632 -15.50 -9.23 -5.15
N PHE A 633 -15.06 -10.50 -5.16
CA PHE A 633 -15.63 -11.53 -4.29
C PHE A 633 -15.38 -11.22 -2.81
N GLN A 634 -14.16 -10.85 -2.43
CA GLN A 634 -13.82 -10.41 -1.07
C GLN A 634 -14.77 -9.30 -0.59
N ARG A 635 -14.99 -8.30 -1.44
CA ARG A 635 -15.87 -7.17 -1.10
C ARG A 635 -17.32 -7.58 -0.90
N LEU A 636 -17.83 -8.43 -1.80
CA LEU A 636 -19.17 -8.98 -1.67
C LEU A 636 -19.33 -9.80 -0.38
N ALA A 637 -18.32 -10.60 -0.05
CA ALA A 637 -18.30 -11.38 1.19
C ALA A 637 -18.28 -10.48 2.44
N VAL A 638 -17.48 -9.39 2.44
CA VAL A 638 -17.48 -8.41 3.53
C VAL A 638 -18.84 -7.74 3.68
N ILE A 639 -19.48 -7.34 2.58
CA ILE A 639 -20.82 -6.75 2.60
C ILE A 639 -21.83 -7.75 3.20
N ARG A 640 -21.80 -9.01 2.77
CA ARG A 640 -22.67 -10.06 3.34
C ARG A 640 -22.42 -10.27 4.84
N PHE A 641 -21.16 -10.22 5.27
CA PHE A 641 -20.80 -10.29 6.69
C PHE A 641 -21.37 -9.11 7.48
N MET A 642 -21.31 -7.91 6.93
CA MET A 642 -21.92 -6.71 7.53
C MET A 642 -23.45 -6.83 7.63
N GLU A 643 -24.11 -7.29 6.56
CA GLU A 643 -25.56 -7.51 6.55
C GLU A 643 -25.99 -8.51 7.63
N GLU A 644 -25.19 -9.56 7.84
CA GLU A 644 -25.49 -10.62 8.79
C GLU A 644 -25.23 -10.22 10.26
N TYR A 645 -24.14 -9.53 10.54
CA TYR A 645 -23.66 -9.35 11.91
C TYR A 645 -23.60 -7.88 12.39
N LEU A 646 -23.46 -6.90 11.50
CA LEU A 646 -23.41 -5.50 11.88
C LEU A 646 -24.80 -4.83 11.85
N LEU A 647 -25.59 -5.12 10.83
CA LEU A 647 -26.84 -4.39 10.57
C LEU A 647 -28.04 -5.00 11.28
N LYS A 648 -28.00 -6.29 11.63
CA LYS A 648 -29.00 -6.95 12.48
C LYS A 648 -28.74 -6.64 13.98
#